data_b72f8f3e3da0eea094af0d54cec83f19
#
_entry.id   b72f8f3e3da0eea094af0d54cec83f19
#
_cell.length_a   1.000
_cell.length_b   1.000
_cell.length_c   1.000
_cell.angle_alpha   90.00
_cell.angle_beta   90.00
_cell.angle_gamma   90.00
#
_symmetry.space_group_name_H-M   'P 1'
#
loop_
_entity.id
_entity.type
_entity.pdbx_description
1 polymer ?
#
loop_
_entity_poly.entity_id
_entity_poly.type
_entity_poly.pdbx_seq_one_letter_code
_entity_poly.pdbx_strand_id
1 'polypeptide(L)'
;MSTPAPSLAALAACDAPFALIARDADTVEVLTGEVVDVDLLGDIPLVASDGTPREVLALVPFRQVRERGFVCHDDGAPLRCLLVDEHTSLPRADVLAELPGAPVTLSDAGFDIADDDYADIVRRVIADEIGRGEGANFVIRRDFTASVDADPRVAALTWFRALAEHEQGAYWTFAIVTDGHVAVGASPEAHVSATGGVVTMNPISGTFRHPQGGATVATLSEFLESTKETEELFMVVDEELKMMSAVCSDGGRITGPRLKEMSRLTHTEYMLRGRSRLDPRDILRETMFAPTVTGSPMQNACTVIARHETSPRGYYSGVAALFTPRPTQVPDEPTHDLDAPILIRTAYLVDGALRVPVGATLVRHSDPYGEVGETHGKAAGVLGAIGAVARDTSASAGDDDAPTGPPARLAEDPDVASLLASRNSRLADFWLNPQSGGTDGPFAGHRAVMVDAEDRFTTMLAHQLRHLGLDVTITPWHAATDEEIVGAELLVCGPGPGDPRGLENPRIARMREVVAMRRASGRPLLAVCLSHQILADSLGIELAPLARPHQGVQLRVDIFGEPASIGFYNTFTATVPAGTSRIGEAEVSADPESGAVYALRGPGFASVQGHLESILSRDGLRTLERLVAEAFAVTPA
;
A
#
# COMPACT_ATOMS: atom_id res chain seq x y z
N MET A 1 35.15 -10.63 -25.59
CA MET A 1 34.82 -9.68 -26.68
C MET A 1 33.41 -9.27 -26.39
N SER A 2 33.18 -8.02 -25.99
CA SER A 2 31.85 -7.47 -25.71
C SER A 2 31.05 -7.46 -27.02
N THR A 3 29.96 -8.18 -27.09
CA THR A 3 29.02 -8.10 -28.20
C THR A 3 28.56 -6.62 -28.30
N PRO A 4 28.55 -5.98 -29.47
CA PRO A 4 28.03 -4.62 -29.55
C PRO A 4 26.55 -4.62 -29.15
N ALA A 5 26.13 -3.64 -28.34
CA ALA A 5 24.74 -3.45 -27.95
C ALA A 5 23.82 -3.52 -29.19
N PRO A 6 22.67 -4.19 -29.13
CA PRO A 6 21.76 -4.25 -30.26
C PRO A 6 21.34 -2.81 -30.62
N SER A 7 21.41 -2.45 -31.91
CA SER A 7 20.92 -1.15 -32.35
C SER A 7 19.42 -1.10 -32.09
N LEU A 8 18.90 0.03 -31.63
CA LEU A 8 17.46 0.22 -31.37
C LEU A 8 16.62 -0.01 -32.63
N ALA A 9 17.17 0.28 -33.81
CA ALA A 9 16.56 -0.08 -35.08
C ALA A 9 16.42 -1.62 -35.25
N ALA A 10 17.33 -2.41 -34.70
CA ALA A 10 17.21 -3.86 -34.72
C ALA A 10 16.10 -4.36 -33.77
N LEU A 11 15.85 -3.70 -32.64
CA LEU A 11 14.76 -4.03 -31.73
C LEU A 11 13.37 -3.82 -32.37
N ALA A 12 13.23 -2.81 -33.24
CA ALA A 12 12.01 -2.60 -34.00
C ALA A 12 11.81 -3.65 -35.11
N ALA A 13 12.88 -4.21 -35.63
CA ALA A 13 12.87 -5.09 -36.80
C ALA A 13 12.92 -6.61 -36.50
N CYS A 14 13.25 -6.98 -35.26
CA CYS A 14 13.32 -8.38 -34.84
C CYS A 14 12.15 -8.78 -33.93
N ASP A 15 11.81 -10.07 -33.89
CA ASP A 15 10.72 -10.56 -33.03
C ASP A 15 11.16 -10.83 -31.58
N ALA A 16 12.44 -10.59 -31.25
CA ALA A 16 12.96 -10.86 -29.92
C ALA A 16 12.29 -9.96 -28.85
N PRO A 17 11.95 -10.49 -27.66
CA PRO A 17 11.47 -9.72 -26.54
C PRO A 17 12.52 -8.73 -26.05
N PHE A 18 12.06 -7.55 -25.56
CA PHE A 18 12.94 -6.56 -24.96
C PHE A 18 12.22 -5.71 -23.92
N ALA A 19 13.02 -5.07 -23.06
CA ALA A 19 12.55 -3.97 -22.22
C ALA A 19 13.49 -2.77 -22.32
N LEU A 20 12.90 -1.57 -22.36
CA LEU A 20 13.58 -0.29 -22.17
C LEU A 20 13.17 0.26 -20.82
N ILE A 21 14.12 0.68 -19.98
CA ILE A 21 13.84 1.23 -18.65
C ILE A 21 14.68 2.50 -18.46
N ALA A 22 14.02 3.63 -18.19
CA ALA A 22 14.65 4.87 -17.78
C ALA A 22 14.27 5.18 -16.34
N ARG A 23 15.26 5.21 -15.43
CA ARG A 23 15.12 5.51 -14.00
C ARG A 23 15.67 6.89 -13.64
N ASP A 24 16.50 7.43 -14.49
CA ASP A 24 17.14 8.74 -14.33
C ASP A 24 17.08 9.57 -15.62
N ALA A 25 17.66 10.76 -15.55
CA ALA A 25 17.68 11.69 -16.68
C ALA A 25 18.72 11.34 -17.75
N ASP A 26 19.70 10.49 -17.43
CA ASP A 26 20.93 10.36 -18.21
C ASP A 26 20.97 9.06 -19.01
N THR A 27 20.33 8.00 -18.52
CA THR A 27 20.48 6.65 -19.09
C THR A 27 19.15 5.95 -19.39
N VAL A 28 19.20 5.01 -20.33
CA VAL A 28 18.16 4.01 -20.60
C VAL A 28 18.81 2.63 -20.56
N GLU A 29 18.27 1.77 -19.73
CA GLU A 29 18.64 0.36 -19.68
C GLU A 29 17.89 -0.39 -20.77
N VAL A 30 18.60 -1.24 -21.49
CA VAL A 30 18.08 -2.12 -22.53
C VAL A 30 18.29 -3.55 -22.10
N LEU A 31 17.19 -4.29 -21.89
CA LEU A 31 17.20 -5.69 -21.51
C LEU A 31 16.67 -6.51 -22.69
N THR A 32 17.38 -7.60 -23.04
CA THR A 32 16.94 -8.58 -24.04
C THR A 32 17.11 -9.98 -23.49
N GLY A 33 16.33 -10.94 -24.00
CA GLY A 33 16.40 -12.32 -23.53
C GLY A 33 15.22 -13.15 -24.01
N GLU A 34 15.00 -14.28 -23.35
CA GLU A 34 13.89 -15.19 -23.62
C GLU A 34 12.73 -14.95 -22.64
N VAL A 35 11.50 -15.21 -23.09
CA VAL A 35 10.30 -15.10 -22.24
C VAL A 35 9.81 -16.49 -21.85
N VAL A 36 9.53 -16.64 -20.55
CA VAL A 36 8.82 -17.80 -20.01
C VAL A 36 7.66 -17.34 -19.15
N ASP A 37 6.55 -18.04 -19.21
CA ASP A 37 5.39 -17.80 -18.35
C ASP A 37 5.40 -18.83 -17.21
N VAL A 38 5.16 -18.36 -15.97
CA VAL A 38 5.08 -19.20 -14.77
C VAL A 38 3.76 -18.98 -14.04
N ASP A 39 3.40 -19.87 -13.12
CA ASP A 39 2.10 -19.79 -12.45
C ASP A 39 2.16 -19.05 -11.09
N LEU A 40 3.23 -19.23 -10.34
CA LEU A 40 3.40 -18.69 -8.99
C LEU A 40 4.64 -17.80 -8.90
N LEU A 41 4.64 -16.85 -7.97
CA LEU A 41 5.82 -16.01 -7.69
C LEU A 41 7.05 -16.85 -7.31
N GLY A 42 6.84 -17.93 -6.56
CA GLY A 42 7.92 -18.86 -6.19
C GLY A 42 8.59 -19.55 -7.38
N ASP A 43 7.90 -19.64 -8.53
CA ASP A 43 8.39 -20.29 -9.75
C ASP A 43 9.21 -19.34 -10.63
N ILE A 44 9.31 -18.04 -10.31
CA ILE A 44 10.18 -17.11 -11.05
C ILE A 44 11.61 -17.66 -11.06
N PRO A 45 12.19 -17.91 -12.26
CA PRO A 45 13.42 -18.69 -12.38
C PRO A 45 14.68 -17.83 -12.15
N LEU A 46 14.95 -17.49 -10.89
CA LEU A 46 16.10 -16.67 -10.48
C LEU A 46 17.45 -17.38 -10.59
N VAL A 47 17.43 -18.69 -10.84
CA VAL A 47 18.64 -19.52 -10.96
C VAL A 47 18.56 -20.30 -12.27
N ALA A 48 19.63 -20.28 -13.05
CA ALA A 48 19.76 -21.09 -14.27
C ALA A 48 19.97 -22.58 -13.96
N SER A 49 19.84 -23.43 -14.96
CA SER A 49 19.97 -24.89 -14.80
C SER A 49 21.35 -25.34 -14.32
N ASP A 50 22.37 -24.53 -14.52
CA ASP A 50 23.75 -24.76 -14.05
C ASP A 50 24.00 -24.23 -12.61
N GLY A 51 22.99 -23.66 -11.97
CA GLY A 51 23.06 -23.09 -10.61
C GLY A 51 23.53 -21.64 -10.54
N THR A 52 23.77 -20.97 -11.68
CA THR A 52 24.14 -19.54 -11.69
C THR A 52 22.93 -18.63 -11.44
N PRO A 53 23.05 -17.59 -10.60
CA PRO A 53 22.02 -16.58 -10.45
C PRO A 53 21.73 -15.88 -11.78
N ARG A 54 20.45 -15.64 -12.08
CA ARG A 54 19.96 -15.05 -13.33
C ARG A 54 19.21 -13.77 -13.08
N GLU A 55 19.42 -12.76 -13.90
CA GLU A 55 18.58 -11.56 -13.90
C GLU A 55 17.24 -11.84 -14.59
N VAL A 56 16.14 -11.41 -13.97
CA VAL A 56 14.79 -11.64 -14.48
C VAL A 56 13.94 -10.39 -14.32
N LEU A 57 13.28 -9.95 -15.40
CA LEU A 57 12.22 -8.95 -15.35
C LEU A 57 10.86 -9.67 -15.44
N ALA A 58 10.09 -9.65 -14.35
CA ALA A 58 8.79 -10.30 -14.27
C ALA A 58 7.66 -9.29 -14.35
N LEU A 59 6.71 -9.49 -15.28
CA LEU A 59 5.41 -8.82 -15.28
C LEU A 59 4.45 -9.64 -14.43
N VAL A 60 4.11 -9.11 -13.26
CA VAL A 60 3.25 -9.78 -12.27
C VAL A 60 1.83 -9.25 -12.39
N PRO A 61 0.86 -10.06 -12.84
CA PRO A 61 -0.52 -9.63 -13.02
C PRO A 61 -1.26 -9.52 -11.68
N PHE A 62 -2.34 -8.72 -11.66
CA PHE A 62 -3.16 -8.53 -10.46
C PHE A 62 -3.74 -9.84 -9.92
N ARG A 63 -4.04 -10.82 -10.79
CA ARG A 63 -4.56 -12.13 -10.37
C ARG A 63 -3.65 -12.87 -9.38
N GLN A 64 -2.38 -12.50 -9.23
CA GLN A 64 -1.48 -13.12 -8.25
C GLN A 64 -1.88 -12.85 -6.79
N VAL A 65 -2.82 -11.95 -6.50
CA VAL A 65 -3.45 -11.84 -5.16
C VAL A 65 -4.04 -13.16 -4.67
N ARG A 66 -4.35 -14.09 -5.62
CA ARG A 66 -4.79 -15.46 -5.32
C ARG A 66 -3.77 -16.26 -4.48
N GLU A 67 -2.46 -15.97 -4.60
CA GLU A 67 -1.42 -16.62 -3.77
C GLU A 67 -1.53 -16.25 -2.29
N ARG A 68 -2.25 -15.17 -1.99
CA ARG A 68 -2.64 -14.77 -0.63
C ARG A 68 -4.06 -15.20 -0.26
N GLY A 69 -4.75 -15.94 -1.12
CA GLY A 69 -6.13 -16.37 -0.91
C GLY A 69 -7.18 -15.26 -1.13
N PHE A 70 -6.80 -14.15 -1.80
CA PHE A 70 -7.71 -13.03 -2.03
C PHE A 70 -8.51 -13.21 -3.33
N VAL A 71 -9.73 -12.67 -3.35
CA VAL A 71 -10.64 -12.75 -4.48
C VAL A 71 -10.22 -11.79 -5.60
N CYS A 72 -10.31 -12.23 -6.85
CA CYS A 72 -10.17 -11.38 -8.02
C CYS A 72 -10.93 -11.94 -9.22
N HIS A 73 -11.16 -11.12 -10.24
CA HIS A 73 -11.53 -11.62 -11.57
C HIS A 73 -10.27 -12.22 -12.21
N ASP A 74 -10.22 -13.54 -12.30
CA ASP A 74 -9.10 -14.26 -12.91
C ASP A 74 -9.27 -14.32 -14.42
N ASP A 75 -8.41 -13.64 -15.16
CA ASP A 75 -8.36 -13.59 -16.62
C ASP A 75 -7.35 -14.57 -17.23
N GLY A 76 -6.66 -15.34 -16.40
CA GLY A 76 -5.57 -16.18 -16.87
C GLY A 76 -4.32 -15.42 -17.33
N ALA A 77 -4.23 -14.08 -17.08
CA ALA A 77 -3.04 -13.31 -17.43
C ALA A 77 -1.78 -13.98 -16.87
N PRO A 78 -0.77 -14.30 -17.71
CA PRO A 78 0.40 -15.03 -17.26
C PRO A 78 1.29 -14.15 -16.35
N LEU A 79 1.94 -14.76 -15.35
CA LEU A 79 3.12 -14.19 -14.73
C LEU A 79 4.27 -14.39 -15.71
N ARG A 80 4.66 -13.34 -16.39
CA ARG A 80 5.57 -13.38 -17.54
C ARG A 80 6.96 -12.92 -17.16
N CYS A 81 7.95 -13.75 -17.41
CA CYS A 81 9.35 -13.52 -17.03
C CYS A 81 10.21 -13.35 -18.29
N LEU A 82 10.80 -12.18 -18.47
CA LEU A 82 11.92 -11.99 -19.39
C LEU A 82 13.19 -12.43 -18.66
N LEU A 83 13.77 -13.55 -19.11
CA LEU A 83 15.06 -14.07 -18.65
C LEU A 83 16.15 -13.27 -19.35
N VAL A 84 16.83 -12.39 -18.61
CA VAL A 84 17.74 -11.41 -19.21
C VAL A 84 19.05 -12.09 -19.62
N ASP A 85 19.35 -12.07 -20.92
CA ASP A 85 20.61 -12.52 -21.48
C ASP A 85 21.60 -11.37 -21.67
N GLU A 86 21.11 -10.20 -22.06
CA GLU A 86 21.90 -8.96 -22.20
C GLU A 86 21.21 -7.81 -21.45
N HIS A 87 22.00 -7.09 -20.65
CA HIS A 87 21.62 -5.86 -19.98
C HIS A 87 22.65 -4.79 -20.29
N THR A 88 22.24 -3.74 -20.98
CA THR A 88 23.12 -2.64 -21.42
C THR A 88 22.51 -1.29 -21.02
N SER A 89 23.34 -0.40 -20.48
CA SER A 89 22.95 0.98 -20.21
C SER A 89 23.49 1.89 -21.33
N LEU A 90 22.58 2.66 -21.94
CA LEU A 90 22.90 3.57 -23.05
C LEU A 90 22.59 5.02 -22.64
N PRO A 91 23.31 6.02 -23.19
CA PRO A 91 22.96 7.43 -22.99
C PRO A 91 21.55 7.71 -23.51
N ARG A 92 20.71 8.31 -22.68
CA ARG A 92 19.30 8.59 -22.99
C ARG A 92 19.15 9.43 -24.26
N ALA A 93 20.02 10.42 -24.46
CA ALA A 93 19.98 11.27 -25.66
C ALA A 93 20.17 10.47 -26.95
N ASP A 94 21.09 9.50 -26.94
CA ASP A 94 21.37 8.65 -28.10
C ASP A 94 20.17 7.73 -28.38
N VAL A 95 19.61 7.11 -27.32
CA VAL A 95 18.40 6.29 -27.42
C VAL A 95 17.24 7.06 -28.03
N LEU A 96 16.92 8.25 -27.48
CA LEU A 96 15.80 9.06 -27.97
C LEU A 96 16.00 9.54 -29.42
N ALA A 97 17.24 9.78 -29.86
CA ALA A 97 17.52 10.16 -31.22
C ALA A 97 17.24 9.05 -32.27
N GLU A 98 17.40 7.77 -31.85
CA GLU A 98 17.18 6.63 -32.75
C GLU A 98 15.71 6.12 -32.74
N LEU A 99 14.90 6.46 -31.71
CA LEU A 99 13.53 5.97 -31.59
C LEU A 99 12.58 6.65 -32.58
N PRO A 100 11.54 5.92 -33.10
CA PRO A 100 10.56 6.47 -34.00
C PRO A 100 9.78 7.61 -33.33
N GLY A 101 9.46 8.65 -34.11
CA GLY A 101 8.71 9.82 -33.63
C GLY A 101 7.41 10.09 -34.39
N ALA A 102 7.07 9.26 -35.38
CA ALA A 102 5.83 9.42 -36.14
C ALA A 102 4.62 9.08 -35.24
N PRO A 103 3.56 9.91 -35.20
CA PRO A 103 2.38 9.64 -34.40
C PRO A 103 1.72 8.30 -34.78
N VAL A 104 1.28 7.56 -33.76
CA VAL A 104 0.47 6.34 -33.92
C VAL A 104 -1.01 6.73 -34.01
N THR A 105 -1.70 6.26 -35.05
CA THR A 105 -3.13 6.56 -35.23
C THR A 105 -3.97 5.69 -34.32
N LEU A 106 -4.90 6.31 -33.59
CA LEU A 106 -5.88 5.65 -32.74
C LEU A 106 -7.28 5.84 -33.35
N SER A 107 -8.12 4.80 -33.26
CA SER A 107 -9.53 4.85 -33.62
C SER A 107 -10.39 4.32 -32.48
N ASP A 108 -11.69 4.64 -32.48
CA ASP A 108 -12.67 4.20 -31.47
C ASP A 108 -12.24 4.51 -30.02
N ALA A 109 -11.63 5.67 -29.84
CA ALA A 109 -11.00 6.07 -28.58
C ALA A 109 -12.02 6.64 -27.58
N GLY A 110 -12.02 6.12 -26.34
CA GLY A 110 -12.90 6.60 -25.26
C GLY A 110 -12.75 5.81 -23.98
N PHE A 111 -13.37 6.30 -22.89
CA PHE A 111 -13.51 5.52 -21.68
C PHE A 111 -14.60 4.47 -21.82
N ASP A 112 -14.36 3.26 -21.31
CA ASP A 112 -15.30 2.13 -21.28
C ASP A 112 -16.50 2.39 -20.36
N ILE A 113 -16.29 3.20 -19.29
CA ILE A 113 -17.31 3.64 -18.35
C ILE A 113 -17.44 5.18 -18.47
N ALA A 114 -18.64 5.65 -18.82
CA ALA A 114 -18.92 7.07 -18.92
C ALA A 114 -18.77 7.79 -17.57
N ASP A 115 -18.56 9.10 -17.59
CA ASP A 115 -18.30 9.90 -16.38
C ASP A 115 -19.46 9.81 -15.37
N ASP A 116 -20.71 9.86 -15.82
CA ASP A 116 -21.89 9.74 -14.95
C ASP A 116 -22.02 8.35 -14.32
N ASP A 117 -21.75 7.30 -15.10
CA ASP A 117 -21.79 5.91 -14.62
C ASP A 117 -20.68 5.65 -13.60
N TYR A 118 -19.49 6.21 -13.82
CA TYR A 118 -18.40 6.11 -12.85
C TYR A 118 -18.72 6.88 -11.55
N ALA A 119 -19.31 8.08 -11.65
CA ALA A 119 -19.77 8.82 -10.49
C ALA A 119 -20.82 8.03 -9.68
N ASP A 120 -21.69 7.25 -10.35
CA ASP A 120 -22.66 6.36 -9.68
C ASP A 120 -21.99 5.17 -9.00
N ILE A 121 -20.92 4.61 -9.58
CA ILE A 121 -20.09 3.59 -8.92
C ILE A 121 -19.48 4.18 -7.64
N VAL A 122 -18.90 5.37 -7.71
CA VAL A 122 -18.33 6.06 -6.54
C VAL A 122 -19.37 6.19 -5.43
N ARG A 123 -20.60 6.65 -5.73
CA ARG A 123 -21.68 6.78 -4.75
C ARG A 123 -22.01 5.45 -4.07
N ARG A 124 -22.10 4.36 -4.85
CA ARG A 124 -22.39 3.02 -4.31
C ARG A 124 -21.26 2.53 -3.41
N VAL A 125 -20.01 2.67 -3.81
CA VAL A 125 -18.86 2.24 -2.98
C VAL A 125 -18.82 3.01 -1.66
N ILE A 126 -19.06 4.34 -1.68
CA ILE A 126 -19.10 5.14 -0.45
C ILE A 126 -20.25 4.67 0.46
N ALA A 127 -21.47 4.47 -0.08
CA ALA A 127 -22.64 4.15 0.72
C ALA A 127 -22.66 2.69 1.20
N ASP A 128 -22.35 1.75 0.31
CA ASP A 128 -22.58 0.33 0.55
C ASP A 128 -21.35 -0.41 1.09
N GLU A 129 -20.14 0.11 0.85
CA GLU A 129 -18.90 -0.51 1.31
C GLU A 129 -18.28 0.29 2.48
N ILE A 130 -17.82 1.52 2.23
CA ILE A 130 -17.18 2.36 3.24
C ILE A 130 -18.16 2.70 4.37
N GLY A 131 -19.39 3.07 4.00
CA GLY A 131 -20.46 3.41 4.95
C GLY A 131 -20.91 2.25 5.83
N ARG A 132 -20.68 0.99 5.39
CA ARG A 132 -20.96 -0.22 6.17
C ARG A 132 -19.73 -0.78 6.89
N GLY A 133 -18.55 -0.16 6.70
CA GLY A 133 -17.33 -0.54 7.41
C GLY A 133 -16.58 -1.70 6.77
N GLU A 134 -16.78 -1.96 5.48
CA GLU A 134 -16.01 -2.97 4.74
C GLU A 134 -14.54 -2.56 4.57
N GLY A 135 -14.23 -1.27 4.67
CA GLY A 135 -12.88 -0.76 4.63
C GLY A 135 -12.79 0.76 4.75
N ALA A 136 -11.56 1.25 4.76
CA ALA A 136 -11.24 2.67 4.90
C ALA A 136 -11.25 3.40 3.56
N ASN A 137 -10.69 2.75 2.55
CA ASN A 137 -10.59 3.26 1.18
C ASN A 137 -10.60 2.10 0.18
N PHE A 138 -11.04 2.39 -1.05
CA PHE A 138 -11.03 1.45 -2.17
C PHE A 138 -10.64 2.17 -3.46
N VAL A 139 -9.86 1.51 -4.31
CA VAL A 139 -9.52 2.03 -5.63
C VAL A 139 -10.33 1.28 -6.68
N ILE A 140 -11.19 2.02 -7.38
CA ILE A 140 -12.03 1.47 -8.45
C ILE A 140 -11.57 2.01 -9.80
N ARG A 141 -11.42 1.10 -10.74
CA ARG A 141 -10.85 1.33 -12.07
C ARG A 141 -11.92 1.59 -13.12
N ARG A 142 -11.56 2.37 -14.15
CA ARG A 142 -12.13 2.34 -15.52
C ARG A 142 -11.01 2.35 -16.54
N ASP A 143 -11.28 1.99 -17.76
CA ASP A 143 -10.30 1.90 -18.82
C ASP A 143 -10.55 2.93 -19.92
N PHE A 144 -9.50 3.64 -20.35
CA PHE A 144 -9.51 4.25 -21.66
C PHE A 144 -9.11 3.19 -22.69
N THR A 145 -9.89 3.05 -23.74
CA THR A 145 -9.71 2.03 -24.80
C THR A 145 -9.60 2.69 -26.16
N ALA A 146 -8.87 2.07 -27.06
CA ALA A 146 -8.79 2.47 -28.48
C ALA A 146 -8.34 1.28 -29.34
N SER A 147 -8.52 1.38 -30.65
CA SER A 147 -7.92 0.48 -31.64
C SER A 147 -6.66 1.12 -32.24
N VAL A 148 -5.63 0.30 -32.42
CA VAL A 148 -4.31 0.73 -32.95
C VAL A 148 -4.03 -0.04 -34.23
N ASP A 149 -3.89 0.68 -35.36
CA ASP A 149 -3.48 0.12 -36.65
C ASP A 149 -2.01 0.48 -36.92
N ALA A 150 -1.11 -0.12 -36.13
CA ALA A 150 0.33 0.04 -36.29
C ALA A 150 1.04 -1.22 -35.78
N ASP A 151 2.28 -1.43 -36.22
CA ASP A 151 3.14 -2.45 -35.63
C ASP A 151 3.29 -2.21 -34.13
N PRO A 152 3.01 -3.21 -33.26
CA PRO A 152 3.03 -3.04 -31.81
C PRO A 152 4.38 -2.57 -31.25
N ARG A 153 5.51 -2.98 -31.89
CA ARG A 153 6.86 -2.60 -31.48
C ARG A 153 7.14 -1.13 -31.82
N VAL A 154 6.75 -0.72 -33.03
CA VAL A 154 6.85 0.68 -33.45
C VAL A 154 5.99 1.57 -32.55
N ALA A 155 4.77 1.15 -32.21
CA ALA A 155 3.92 1.87 -31.27
C ALA A 155 4.59 1.97 -29.89
N ALA A 156 5.11 0.87 -29.35
CA ALA A 156 5.80 0.83 -28.07
C ALA A 156 6.98 1.80 -28.00
N LEU A 157 7.85 1.77 -29.00
CA LEU A 157 9.04 2.63 -29.07
C LEU A 157 8.67 4.12 -29.24
N THR A 158 7.64 4.41 -30.03
CA THR A 158 7.11 5.78 -30.21
C THR A 158 6.55 6.34 -28.91
N TRP A 159 5.75 5.54 -28.19
CA TRP A 159 5.15 5.95 -26.92
C TRP A 159 6.17 6.06 -25.80
N PHE A 160 7.15 5.13 -25.72
CA PHE A 160 8.26 5.24 -24.79
C PHE A 160 9.06 6.53 -24.99
N ARG A 161 9.42 6.84 -26.25
CA ARG A 161 10.08 8.12 -26.59
C ARG A 161 9.28 9.30 -26.06
N ALA A 162 7.98 9.33 -26.35
CA ALA A 162 7.10 10.43 -25.96
C ALA A 162 6.99 10.58 -24.42
N LEU A 163 6.91 9.48 -23.67
CA LEU A 163 6.93 9.51 -22.20
C LEU A 163 8.30 9.96 -21.69
N ALA A 164 9.39 9.39 -22.22
CA ALA A 164 10.73 9.75 -21.81
C ALA A 164 11.04 11.24 -22.07
N GLU A 165 10.58 11.84 -23.16
CA GLU A 165 10.80 13.26 -23.48
C GLU A 165 9.97 14.22 -22.61
N HIS A 166 8.75 13.83 -22.18
CA HIS A 166 7.78 14.78 -21.64
C HIS A 166 7.31 14.48 -20.21
N GLU A 167 7.43 13.23 -19.72
CA GLU A 167 7.06 12.90 -18.34
C GLU A 167 8.25 13.06 -17.41
N GLN A 168 8.02 13.71 -16.27
CA GLN A 168 9.04 13.96 -15.25
C GLN A 168 8.62 13.34 -13.92
N GLY A 169 9.60 13.01 -13.07
CA GLY A 169 9.35 12.51 -11.73
C GLY A 169 8.86 11.05 -11.68
N ALA A 170 8.79 10.34 -12.80
CA ALA A 170 8.50 8.91 -12.80
C ALA A 170 9.58 8.14 -12.01
N TYR A 171 9.18 7.09 -11.33
CA TYR A 171 10.09 6.12 -10.73
C TYR A 171 10.74 5.26 -11.83
N TRP A 172 9.89 4.73 -12.74
CA TRP A 172 10.32 4.12 -13.99
C TRP A 172 9.52 4.67 -15.15
N THR A 173 10.19 5.07 -16.24
CA THR A 173 9.60 5.14 -17.58
C THR A 173 10.04 3.90 -18.34
N PHE A 174 9.12 3.13 -18.89
CA PHE A 174 9.44 1.83 -19.45
C PHE A 174 8.65 1.50 -20.73
N ALA A 175 9.22 0.64 -21.56
CA ALA A 175 8.53 -0.13 -22.58
C ALA A 175 8.96 -1.60 -22.44
N ILE A 176 8.00 -2.50 -22.24
CA ILE A 176 8.22 -3.94 -22.14
C ILE A 176 7.46 -4.59 -23.28
N VAL A 177 8.16 -5.22 -24.18
CA VAL A 177 7.62 -5.84 -25.39
C VAL A 177 7.94 -7.32 -25.39
N THR A 178 6.90 -8.12 -25.33
CA THR A 178 6.97 -9.57 -25.39
C THR A 178 6.03 -10.07 -26.48
N ASP A 179 6.06 -11.36 -26.79
CA ASP A 179 5.18 -11.91 -27.80
C ASP A 179 3.69 -11.68 -27.45
N GLY A 180 2.97 -11.03 -28.35
CA GLY A 180 1.55 -10.71 -28.21
C GLY A 180 1.20 -9.67 -27.13
N HIS A 181 2.19 -9.04 -26.45
CA HIS A 181 1.89 -8.10 -25.36
C HIS A 181 2.91 -6.96 -25.29
N VAL A 182 2.38 -5.74 -25.21
CA VAL A 182 3.15 -4.51 -25.01
C VAL A 182 2.65 -3.80 -23.76
N ALA A 183 3.57 -3.34 -22.92
CA ALA A 183 3.31 -2.45 -21.79
C ALA A 183 4.25 -1.24 -21.87
N VAL A 184 3.70 -0.03 -21.98
CA VAL A 184 4.47 1.22 -22.01
C VAL A 184 3.91 2.18 -20.98
N GLY A 185 4.76 2.69 -20.09
CA GLY A 185 4.28 3.50 -18.98
C GLY A 185 5.34 4.39 -18.35
N ALA A 186 4.86 5.30 -17.48
CA ALA A 186 5.67 6.14 -16.62
C ALA A 186 5.12 6.06 -15.18
N SER A 187 5.52 5.00 -14.47
CA SER A 187 5.04 4.76 -13.11
C SER A 187 5.73 5.70 -12.11
N PRO A 188 4.96 6.42 -11.27
CA PRO A 188 5.54 7.29 -10.25
C PRO A 188 6.02 6.56 -9.01
N GLU A 189 5.60 5.30 -8.80
CA GLU A 189 5.61 4.65 -7.49
C GLU A 189 6.34 3.30 -7.52
N ALA A 190 7.33 3.15 -6.63
CA ALA A 190 7.86 1.85 -6.29
C ALA A 190 6.89 1.13 -5.36
N HIS A 191 6.38 -0.03 -5.78
CA HIS A 191 5.65 -0.90 -4.86
C HIS A 191 6.56 -1.35 -3.72
N VAL A 192 7.66 -2.01 -4.08
CA VAL A 192 8.67 -2.45 -3.13
C VAL A 192 10.02 -2.57 -3.83
N SER A 193 11.07 -2.20 -3.14
CA SER A 193 12.45 -2.54 -3.51
C SER A 193 13.15 -3.24 -2.35
N ALA A 194 14.08 -4.14 -2.66
CA ALA A 194 14.93 -4.81 -1.69
C ALA A 194 16.36 -4.80 -2.21
N THR A 195 17.22 -4.01 -1.59
CA THR A 195 18.62 -3.84 -2.01
C THR A 195 19.54 -4.08 -0.82
N GLY A 196 20.42 -5.05 -0.93
CA GLY A 196 21.36 -5.34 0.14
C GLY A 196 20.68 -5.76 1.46
N GLY A 197 19.54 -6.41 1.40
CA GLY A 197 18.76 -6.78 2.59
C GLY A 197 17.98 -5.61 3.23
N VAL A 198 17.93 -4.45 2.58
CA VAL A 198 17.10 -3.31 2.98
C VAL A 198 15.88 -3.25 2.07
N VAL A 199 14.70 -3.43 2.66
CA VAL A 199 13.41 -3.27 1.99
C VAL A 199 12.97 -1.81 2.08
N THR A 200 12.46 -1.26 0.97
CA THR A 200 11.94 0.09 0.90
C THR A 200 10.60 0.09 0.16
N MET A 201 9.65 0.87 0.67
CA MET A 201 8.38 1.19 0.01
C MET A 201 8.19 2.71 0.04
N ASN A 202 7.48 3.26 -0.95
CA ASN A 202 7.21 4.70 -0.96
C ASN A 202 5.73 4.98 -1.22
N PRO A 203 4.87 4.81 -0.21
CA PRO A 203 3.46 5.13 -0.33
C PRO A 203 3.26 6.58 -0.79
N ILE A 204 2.55 6.73 -1.89
CA ILE A 204 2.18 8.00 -2.49
C ILE A 204 0.68 8.18 -2.33
N SER A 205 0.26 9.29 -1.75
CA SER A 205 -1.15 9.64 -1.64
C SER A 205 -1.38 11.14 -1.69
N GLY A 206 -2.61 11.50 -2.05
CA GLY A 206 -2.97 12.87 -2.37
C GLY A 206 -2.49 13.29 -3.76
N THR A 207 -3.36 13.98 -4.48
CA THR A 207 -3.06 14.43 -5.86
C THR A 207 -3.34 15.90 -6.00
N PHE A 208 -2.28 16.71 -5.89
CA PHE A 208 -2.36 18.12 -6.20
C PHE A 208 -2.20 18.33 -7.71
N ARG A 209 -3.29 18.68 -8.39
CA ARG A 209 -3.26 19.04 -9.82
C ARG A 209 -2.75 20.44 -9.97
N HIS A 210 -1.77 20.63 -10.84
CA HIS A 210 -1.28 21.96 -11.12
C HIS A 210 -2.40 22.78 -11.80
N PRO A 211 -2.79 23.94 -11.25
CA PRO A 211 -3.76 24.82 -11.89
C PRO A 211 -3.23 25.42 -13.19
N GLN A 212 -4.14 25.96 -14.01
CA GLN A 212 -3.71 26.76 -15.17
C GLN A 212 -2.88 27.96 -14.67
N GLY A 213 -1.66 28.10 -15.19
CA GLY A 213 -0.66 29.08 -14.69
C GLY A 213 0.38 28.49 -13.74
N GLY A 214 0.32 27.19 -13.47
CA GLY A 214 1.32 26.46 -12.68
C GLY A 214 0.99 26.39 -11.18
N ALA A 215 1.74 25.54 -10.48
CA ALA A 215 1.67 25.38 -9.03
C ALA A 215 2.36 26.55 -8.33
N THR A 216 1.76 27.05 -7.25
CA THR A 216 2.33 28.11 -6.40
C THR A 216 2.40 27.61 -4.96
N VAL A 217 3.23 28.25 -4.12
CA VAL A 217 3.30 27.96 -2.69
C VAL A 217 1.92 28.07 -2.04
N ALA A 218 1.14 29.09 -2.38
CA ALA A 218 -0.20 29.30 -1.82
C ALA A 218 -1.18 28.15 -2.14
N THR A 219 -1.26 27.77 -3.42
CA THR A 219 -2.16 26.69 -3.87
C THR A 219 -1.72 25.32 -3.34
N LEU A 220 -0.43 25.09 -3.21
CA LEU A 220 0.11 23.86 -2.62
C LEU A 220 -0.11 23.83 -1.10
N SER A 221 0.02 24.96 -0.41
CA SER A 221 -0.25 25.04 1.04
C SER A 221 -1.70 24.70 1.35
N GLU A 222 -2.68 25.22 0.59
CA GLU A 222 -4.09 24.86 0.73
C GLU A 222 -4.32 23.35 0.58
N PHE A 223 -3.69 22.73 -0.40
CA PHE A 223 -3.72 21.26 -0.58
C PHE A 223 -3.09 20.54 0.62
N LEU A 224 -1.94 20.98 1.09
CA LEU A 224 -1.25 20.36 2.22
C LEU A 224 -2.00 20.49 3.55
N GLU A 225 -2.84 21.51 3.72
CA GLU A 225 -3.70 21.74 4.88
C GLU A 225 -5.02 20.93 4.81
N SER A 226 -5.33 20.30 3.66
CA SER A 226 -6.54 19.51 3.48
C SER A 226 -6.58 18.32 4.44
N THR A 227 -7.65 18.20 5.20
CA THR A 227 -7.89 17.07 6.10
C THR A 227 -8.07 15.77 5.32
N LYS A 228 -8.79 15.80 4.18
CA LYS A 228 -8.99 14.63 3.31
C LYS A 228 -7.65 14.04 2.88
N GLU A 229 -6.79 14.88 2.31
CA GLU A 229 -5.49 14.46 1.76
C GLU A 229 -4.56 13.93 2.86
N THR A 230 -4.64 14.51 4.05
CA THR A 230 -3.84 14.07 5.21
C THR A 230 -4.32 12.72 5.75
N GLU A 231 -5.63 12.53 5.90
CA GLU A 231 -6.23 11.26 6.36
C GLU A 231 -5.96 10.13 5.35
N GLU A 232 -6.12 10.41 4.05
CA GLU A 232 -5.84 9.44 2.99
C GLU A 232 -4.39 8.95 3.04
N LEU A 233 -3.43 9.88 3.12
CA LEU A 233 -2.02 9.53 3.20
C LEU A 233 -1.71 8.65 4.42
N PHE A 234 -2.24 8.99 5.59
CA PHE A 234 -1.96 8.20 6.80
C PHE A 234 -2.57 6.80 6.76
N MET A 235 -3.76 6.63 6.17
CA MET A 235 -4.34 5.30 5.97
C MET A 235 -3.47 4.42 5.08
N VAL A 236 -2.97 4.99 3.99
CA VAL A 236 -2.09 4.26 3.07
C VAL A 236 -0.77 3.90 3.74
N VAL A 237 -0.15 4.83 4.48
CA VAL A 237 1.11 4.59 5.20
C VAL A 237 0.94 3.50 6.28
N ASP A 238 -0.18 3.50 7.04
CA ASP A 238 -0.45 2.44 8.01
C ASP A 238 -0.57 1.06 7.32
N GLU A 239 -1.28 0.99 6.17
CA GLU A 239 -1.44 -0.28 5.45
C GLU A 239 -0.11 -0.79 4.89
N GLU A 240 0.72 0.07 4.32
CA GLU A 240 2.05 -0.35 3.86
C GLU A 240 3.00 -0.68 5.00
N LEU A 241 2.89 0.01 6.14
CA LEU A 241 3.69 -0.34 7.32
C LEU A 241 3.30 -1.71 7.90
N LYS A 242 2.03 -2.11 7.82
CA LYS A 242 1.59 -3.49 8.11
C LYS A 242 2.32 -4.50 7.23
N MET A 243 2.49 -4.20 5.93
CA MET A 243 3.23 -5.06 5.00
C MET A 243 4.73 -5.08 5.35
N MET A 244 5.34 -3.91 5.60
CA MET A 244 6.74 -3.82 6.05
C MET A 244 6.98 -4.60 7.34
N SER A 245 6.09 -4.50 8.32
CA SER A 245 6.20 -5.20 9.60
C SER A 245 6.12 -6.72 9.47
N ALA A 246 5.51 -7.24 8.40
CA ALA A 246 5.44 -8.67 8.12
C ALA A 246 6.72 -9.21 7.47
N VAL A 247 7.44 -8.40 6.68
CA VAL A 247 8.62 -8.85 5.93
C VAL A 247 9.95 -8.37 6.54
N CYS A 248 9.92 -7.36 7.43
CA CYS A 248 11.11 -6.78 8.04
C CYS A 248 11.28 -7.20 9.49
N SER A 249 12.47 -7.67 9.84
CA SER A 249 12.80 -8.11 11.20
C SER A 249 12.80 -6.98 12.24
N ASP A 250 13.00 -5.74 11.78
CA ASP A 250 12.96 -4.51 12.59
C ASP A 250 11.62 -3.75 12.49
N GLY A 251 10.60 -4.35 11.86
CA GLY A 251 9.24 -3.81 11.75
C GLY A 251 9.08 -2.66 10.75
N GLY A 252 10.16 -2.01 10.38
CA GLY A 252 10.14 -0.86 9.48
C GLY A 252 10.19 0.50 10.18
N ARG A 253 10.56 1.52 9.42
CA ARG A 253 10.68 2.91 9.85
C ARG A 253 10.12 3.85 8.78
N ILE A 254 9.47 4.91 9.23
CA ILE A 254 8.91 5.95 8.37
C ILE A 254 9.85 7.15 8.31
N THR A 255 10.06 7.71 7.12
CA THR A 255 10.75 8.98 6.90
C THR A 255 10.00 9.83 5.89
N GLY A 256 10.02 11.13 6.02
CA GLY A 256 9.26 12.11 5.20
C GLY A 256 8.37 12.96 6.09
N PRO A 257 7.23 13.52 5.60
CA PRO A 257 6.81 13.41 4.20
C PRO A 257 7.63 14.26 3.23
N ARG A 258 7.50 13.96 1.93
CA ARG A 258 8.14 14.68 0.82
C ARG A 258 7.12 14.96 -0.28
N LEU A 259 7.48 15.86 -1.19
CA LEU A 259 6.74 16.07 -2.44
C LEU A 259 7.35 15.22 -3.56
N LYS A 260 6.47 14.53 -4.28
CA LYS A 260 6.76 13.86 -5.55
C LYS A 260 6.22 14.73 -6.66
N GLU A 261 7.08 15.58 -7.22
CA GLU A 261 6.70 16.50 -8.30
C GLU A 261 6.76 15.78 -9.65
N MET A 262 5.67 15.84 -10.41
CA MET A 262 5.54 15.33 -11.77
C MET A 262 5.20 16.47 -12.72
N SER A 263 5.17 16.20 -14.04
CA SER A 263 4.95 17.21 -15.07
C SER A 263 3.64 18.01 -14.92
N ARG A 264 2.56 17.40 -14.42
CA ARG A 264 1.21 18.03 -14.34
C ARG A 264 0.56 17.97 -12.97
N LEU A 265 1.19 17.30 -12.02
CA LEU A 265 0.66 17.11 -10.68
C LEU A 265 1.80 16.89 -9.67
N THR A 266 1.48 17.06 -8.38
CA THR A 266 2.40 16.78 -7.29
C THR A 266 1.69 15.87 -6.28
N HIS A 267 2.38 14.83 -5.83
CA HIS A 267 1.92 13.95 -4.75
C HIS A 267 2.67 14.22 -3.45
N THR A 268 2.11 13.79 -2.34
CA THR A 268 2.86 13.62 -1.09
C THR A 268 3.25 12.15 -0.92
N GLU A 269 4.47 11.90 -0.43
CA GLU A 269 4.99 10.56 -0.20
C GLU A 269 5.68 10.44 1.16
N TYR A 270 5.64 9.25 1.73
CA TYR A 270 6.55 8.81 2.79
C TYR A 270 7.49 7.75 2.23
N MET A 271 8.60 7.51 2.94
CA MET A 271 9.49 6.39 2.67
C MET A 271 9.47 5.45 3.87
N LEU A 272 9.18 4.19 3.62
CA LEU A 272 9.26 3.12 4.60
C LEU A 272 10.55 2.33 4.35
N ARG A 273 11.29 1.99 5.40
CA ARG A 273 12.53 1.21 5.29
C ARG A 273 12.65 0.22 6.43
N GLY A 274 13.05 -1.00 6.13
CA GLY A 274 13.32 -2.03 7.12
C GLY A 274 14.33 -3.05 6.61
N ARG A 275 14.73 -4.00 7.47
CA ARG A 275 15.69 -5.05 7.12
C ARG A 275 14.98 -6.38 6.96
N SER A 276 15.28 -7.09 5.86
CA SER A 276 14.76 -8.42 5.58
C SER A 276 15.87 -9.38 5.14
N ARG A 277 15.67 -10.66 5.46
CA ARG A 277 16.46 -11.78 4.92
C ARG A 277 15.62 -12.73 4.08
N LEU A 278 14.35 -12.39 3.84
CA LEU A 278 13.46 -13.20 3.02
C LEU A 278 13.92 -13.20 1.56
N ASP A 279 13.59 -14.27 0.84
CA ASP A 279 13.69 -14.31 -0.61
C ASP A 279 12.88 -13.14 -1.20
N PRO A 280 13.41 -12.40 -2.19
CA PRO A 280 12.69 -11.26 -2.77
C PRO A 280 11.34 -11.62 -3.39
N ARG A 281 11.12 -12.87 -3.83
CA ARG A 281 9.81 -13.38 -4.27
C ARG A 281 8.81 -13.47 -3.10
N ASP A 282 9.28 -13.86 -1.91
CA ASP A 282 8.47 -13.89 -0.69
C ASP A 282 8.16 -12.47 -0.20
N ILE A 283 9.14 -11.55 -0.27
CA ILE A 283 8.89 -10.13 0.01
C ILE A 283 7.77 -9.61 -0.90
N LEU A 284 7.87 -9.85 -2.20
CA LEU A 284 6.86 -9.43 -3.16
C LEU A 284 5.49 -10.06 -2.87
N ARG A 285 5.42 -11.39 -2.62
CA ARG A 285 4.17 -12.08 -2.28
C ARG A 285 3.48 -11.48 -1.05
N GLU A 286 4.26 -11.21 0.01
CA GLU A 286 3.70 -10.69 1.26
C GLU A 286 3.29 -9.21 1.19
N THR A 287 3.86 -8.44 0.27
CA THR A 287 3.57 -7.00 0.12
C THR A 287 2.58 -6.67 -0.99
N MET A 288 2.33 -7.58 -1.96
CA MET A 288 1.45 -7.28 -3.10
C MET A 288 -0.04 -7.28 -2.74
N PHE A 289 -0.83 -6.39 -3.31
CA PHE A 289 -0.41 -5.24 -4.08
C PHE A 289 -0.65 -3.98 -3.27
N ALA A 290 -0.05 -2.87 -3.72
CA ALA A 290 -0.09 -1.62 -2.96
C ALA A 290 -1.51 -1.16 -2.63
N PRO A 291 -1.77 -0.67 -1.41
CA PRO A 291 -3.07 -0.13 -1.00
C PRO A 291 -3.45 1.13 -1.77
N THR A 292 -2.46 1.85 -2.32
CA THR A 292 -2.64 3.00 -3.21
C THR A 292 -3.37 2.67 -4.51
N VAL A 293 -3.42 1.39 -4.88
CA VAL A 293 -4.09 0.90 -6.10
C VAL A 293 -5.15 -0.17 -5.84
N THR A 294 -5.35 -0.55 -4.58
CA THR A 294 -6.34 -1.54 -4.15
C THR A 294 -7.28 -1.00 -3.08
N GLY A 295 -6.76 -0.66 -1.92
CA GLY A 295 -7.50 -0.17 -0.75
C GLY A 295 -7.10 -0.89 0.54
N SER A 296 -7.79 -0.54 1.62
CA SER A 296 -7.53 -1.04 2.98
C SER A 296 -8.82 -1.42 3.72
N PRO A 297 -8.87 -2.58 4.40
CA PRO A 297 -7.90 -3.69 4.41
C PRO A 297 -7.80 -4.40 3.07
N MET A 298 -6.62 -4.88 2.70
CA MET A 298 -6.32 -5.44 1.38
C MET A 298 -7.28 -6.56 0.95
N GLN A 299 -7.58 -7.54 1.82
CA GLN A 299 -8.45 -8.65 1.50
C GLN A 299 -9.86 -8.18 1.14
N ASN A 300 -10.44 -7.28 1.95
CA ASN A 300 -11.75 -6.70 1.68
C ASN A 300 -11.73 -5.84 0.41
N ALA A 301 -10.64 -5.08 0.19
CA ALA A 301 -10.47 -4.29 -1.02
C ALA A 301 -10.53 -5.15 -2.28
N CYS A 302 -9.87 -6.31 -2.30
CA CYS A 302 -9.97 -7.25 -3.42
C CYS A 302 -11.42 -7.73 -3.65
N THR A 303 -12.16 -7.98 -2.59
CA THR A 303 -13.58 -8.37 -2.67
C THR A 303 -14.45 -7.25 -3.23
N VAL A 304 -14.25 -6.01 -2.77
CA VAL A 304 -14.98 -4.82 -3.26
C VAL A 304 -14.64 -4.54 -4.72
N ILE A 305 -13.37 -4.63 -5.10
CA ILE A 305 -12.93 -4.52 -6.50
C ILE A 305 -13.66 -5.53 -7.38
N ALA A 306 -13.69 -6.80 -6.98
CA ALA A 306 -14.37 -7.86 -7.74
C ALA A 306 -15.89 -7.64 -7.82
N ARG A 307 -16.49 -6.91 -6.89
CA ARG A 307 -17.92 -6.59 -6.88
C ARG A 307 -18.29 -5.41 -7.79
N HIS A 308 -17.44 -4.41 -7.86
CA HIS A 308 -17.72 -3.14 -8.54
C HIS A 308 -17.04 -2.98 -9.90
N GLU A 309 -15.98 -3.73 -10.18
CA GLU A 309 -15.37 -3.82 -11.52
C GLU A 309 -15.95 -5.01 -12.28
N THR A 310 -16.33 -4.80 -13.53
CA THR A 310 -17.00 -5.83 -14.37
C THR A 310 -16.01 -6.62 -15.23
N SER A 311 -14.74 -6.23 -15.24
CA SER A 311 -13.70 -6.85 -16.05
C SER A 311 -12.41 -7.04 -15.23
N PRO A 312 -11.57 -8.02 -15.60
CA PRO A 312 -10.31 -8.26 -14.91
C PRO A 312 -9.32 -7.12 -15.10
N ARG A 313 -8.43 -6.96 -14.13
CA ARG A 313 -7.41 -5.90 -14.13
C ARG A 313 -6.22 -6.18 -15.04
N GLY A 314 -5.96 -7.44 -15.42
CA GLY A 314 -4.76 -7.82 -16.15
C GLY A 314 -3.50 -7.49 -15.34
N TYR A 315 -2.61 -6.71 -15.94
CA TYR A 315 -1.41 -6.22 -15.26
C TYR A 315 -1.62 -4.89 -14.50
N TYR A 316 -2.72 -4.19 -14.69
CA TYR A 316 -3.01 -2.98 -13.91
C TYR A 316 -3.04 -3.27 -12.41
N SER A 317 -2.41 -2.43 -11.62
CA SER A 317 -2.16 -2.62 -10.17
C SER A 317 -1.21 -3.77 -9.83
N GLY A 318 -0.72 -4.51 -10.82
CA GLY A 318 0.40 -5.43 -10.67
C GLY A 318 1.73 -4.70 -10.63
N VAL A 319 2.82 -5.39 -10.81
CA VAL A 319 4.17 -4.82 -10.79
C VAL A 319 5.03 -5.33 -11.96
N ALA A 320 6.01 -4.52 -12.37
CA ALA A 320 7.14 -4.98 -13.17
C ALA A 320 8.32 -5.19 -12.20
N ALA A 321 8.63 -6.44 -11.87
CA ALA A 321 9.63 -6.77 -10.87
C ALA A 321 10.95 -7.17 -11.53
N LEU A 322 11.99 -6.35 -11.38
CA LEU A 322 13.35 -6.68 -11.78
C LEU A 322 14.12 -7.32 -10.63
N PHE A 323 14.50 -8.55 -10.81
CA PHE A 323 15.35 -9.32 -9.91
C PHE A 323 16.78 -9.31 -10.46
N THR A 324 17.71 -8.64 -9.77
CA THR A 324 19.09 -8.51 -10.20
C THR A 324 20.01 -9.36 -9.32
N PRO A 325 20.86 -10.24 -9.89
CA PRO A 325 21.80 -11.06 -9.14
C PRO A 325 22.72 -10.21 -8.27
N ARG A 326 22.88 -10.62 -7.03
CA ARG A 326 23.75 -9.97 -6.05
C ARG A 326 24.85 -10.93 -5.58
N PRO A 327 26.12 -10.55 -5.65
CA PRO A 327 27.18 -11.31 -5.01
C PRO A 327 26.98 -11.28 -3.48
N THR A 328 26.71 -12.44 -2.89
CA THR A 328 26.71 -12.57 -1.43
C THR A 328 27.69 -13.66 -1.02
N GLN A 329 28.44 -13.42 0.07
CA GLN A 329 29.34 -14.40 0.70
C GLN A 329 28.78 -14.86 2.05
N VAL A 330 27.65 -14.30 2.46
CA VAL A 330 27.01 -14.61 3.75
C VAL A 330 25.96 -15.69 3.51
N PRO A 331 26.05 -16.84 4.17
CA PRO A 331 25.00 -17.85 4.14
C PRO A 331 23.65 -17.25 4.55
N ASP A 332 22.57 -17.70 3.92
CA ASP A 332 21.19 -17.29 4.19
C ASP A 332 20.86 -15.81 3.87
N GLU A 333 21.74 -15.09 3.16
CA GLU A 333 21.35 -13.80 2.56
C GLU A 333 20.72 -13.99 1.18
N PRO A 334 19.72 -13.15 0.80
CA PRO A 334 19.13 -13.19 -0.53
C PRO A 334 20.18 -13.01 -1.63
N THR A 335 20.12 -13.84 -2.66
CA THR A 335 21.02 -13.81 -3.81
C THR A 335 20.65 -12.79 -4.88
N HIS A 336 19.51 -12.14 -4.72
CA HIS A 336 19.00 -11.13 -5.65
C HIS A 336 18.52 -9.90 -4.90
N ASP A 337 18.73 -8.76 -5.53
CA ASP A 337 18.03 -7.53 -5.24
C ASP A 337 16.71 -7.50 -6.02
N LEU A 338 15.75 -6.69 -5.55
CA LEU A 338 14.43 -6.53 -6.17
C LEU A 338 14.16 -5.03 -6.36
N ASP A 339 13.63 -4.68 -7.53
CA ASP A 339 13.10 -3.36 -7.82
C ASP A 339 11.76 -3.51 -8.58
N ALA A 340 10.65 -3.07 -7.98
CA ALA A 340 9.33 -3.38 -8.47
C ALA A 340 8.39 -2.15 -8.47
N PRO A 341 8.34 -1.35 -9.57
CA PRO A 341 7.32 -0.33 -9.75
C PRO A 341 5.93 -0.93 -9.92
N ILE A 342 4.91 -0.17 -9.47
CA ILE A 342 3.52 -0.51 -9.73
C ILE A 342 3.20 -0.27 -11.20
N LEU A 343 2.47 -1.18 -11.82
CA LEU A 343 1.99 -1.04 -13.20
C LEU A 343 0.74 -0.15 -13.25
N ILE A 344 0.96 1.14 -13.07
CA ILE A 344 0.01 2.24 -13.27
C ILE A 344 0.58 3.24 -14.26
N ARG A 345 -0.26 4.15 -14.75
CA ARG A 345 0.14 5.10 -15.80
C ARG A 345 0.76 4.38 -17.01
N THR A 346 0.11 3.27 -17.39
CA THR A 346 0.60 2.31 -18.38
C THR A 346 -0.43 2.09 -19.46
N ALA A 347 0.02 2.12 -20.70
CA ALA A 347 -0.71 1.72 -21.89
C ALA A 347 -0.37 0.25 -22.20
N TYR A 348 -1.36 -0.58 -22.36
CA TYR A 348 -1.24 -1.98 -22.77
C TYR A 348 -1.78 -2.17 -24.17
N LEU A 349 -1.02 -2.83 -25.04
CA LEU A 349 -1.43 -3.15 -26.40
C LEU A 349 -1.37 -4.67 -26.60
N VAL A 350 -2.51 -5.27 -26.93
CA VAL A 350 -2.68 -6.70 -27.20
C VAL A 350 -3.56 -6.84 -28.44
N ASP A 351 -3.08 -7.50 -29.47
CA ASP A 351 -3.83 -7.78 -30.70
C ASP A 351 -4.49 -6.52 -31.32
N GLY A 352 -3.81 -5.38 -31.29
CA GLY A 352 -4.32 -4.10 -31.79
C GLY A 352 -5.30 -3.39 -30.87
N ALA A 353 -5.69 -3.98 -29.74
CA ALA A 353 -6.52 -3.35 -28.72
C ALA A 353 -5.66 -2.65 -27.67
N LEU A 354 -5.84 -1.33 -27.54
CA LEU A 354 -5.18 -0.49 -26.55
C LEU A 354 -6.08 -0.36 -25.31
N ARG A 355 -5.47 -0.50 -24.13
CA ARG A 355 -6.08 -0.20 -22.82
C ARG A 355 -5.15 0.69 -22.00
N VAL A 356 -5.70 1.73 -21.38
CA VAL A 356 -5.03 2.57 -20.38
C VAL A 356 -5.90 2.60 -19.12
N PRO A 357 -5.69 1.64 -18.20
CA PRO A 357 -6.47 1.58 -16.97
C PRO A 357 -6.09 2.73 -16.02
N VAL A 358 -7.09 3.26 -15.33
CA VAL A 358 -6.92 4.33 -14.35
C VAL A 358 -7.96 4.21 -13.24
N GLY A 359 -7.56 4.45 -11.99
CA GLY A 359 -8.45 4.40 -10.84
C GLY A 359 -8.32 5.62 -9.94
N ALA A 360 -9.39 5.93 -9.21
CA ALA A 360 -9.41 6.92 -8.14
C ALA A 360 -9.52 6.23 -6.78
N THR A 361 -8.91 6.83 -5.75
CA THR A 361 -8.97 6.35 -4.37
C THR A 361 -10.20 6.91 -3.68
N LEU A 362 -11.17 6.05 -3.45
CA LEU A 362 -12.45 6.40 -2.85
C LEU A 362 -12.36 6.32 -1.33
N VAL A 363 -12.64 7.43 -0.66
CA VAL A 363 -12.72 7.55 0.79
C VAL A 363 -14.10 8.10 1.19
N ARG A 364 -14.42 8.08 2.48
CA ARG A 364 -15.74 8.54 2.98
C ARG A 364 -16.12 9.99 2.59
N HIS A 365 -15.14 10.82 2.27
CA HIS A 365 -15.30 12.24 1.90
C HIS A 365 -15.12 12.50 0.41
N SER A 366 -15.00 11.45 -0.40
CA SER A 366 -14.85 11.60 -1.85
C SER A 366 -16.07 12.24 -2.49
N ASP A 367 -15.83 13.23 -3.35
CA ASP A 367 -16.84 13.80 -4.23
C ASP A 367 -16.91 13.00 -5.54
N PRO A 368 -18.07 12.47 -5.95
CA PRO A 368 -18.16 11.60 -7.13
C PRO A 368 -17.59 12.19 -8.41
N TYR A 369 -17.87 13.47 -8.70
CA TYR A 369 -17.32 14.11 -9.90
C TYR A 369 -15.88 14.60 -9.71
N GLY A 370 -15.45 14.86 -8.48
CA GLY A 370 -14.05 15.06 -8.13
C GLY A 370 -13.21 13.83 -8.51
N GLU A 371 -13.71 12.63 -8.16
CA GLU A 371 -13.03 11.37 -8.47
C GLU A 371 -13.03 11.04 -9.97
N VAL A 372 -14.15 11.33 -10.70
CA VAL A 372 -14.17 11.30 -12.17
C VAL A 372 -13.03 12.16 -12.72
N GLY A 373 -12.96 13.43 -12.29
CA GLY A 373 -11.90 14.32 -12.70
C GLY A 373 -10.49 13.80 -12.34
N GLU A 374 -10.33 13.07 -11.22
CA GLU A 374 -9.05 12.46 -10.83
C GLU A 374 -8.62 11.39 -11.83
N THR A 375 -9.54 10.55 -12.31
CA THR A 375 -9.22 9.56 -13.35
C THR A 375 -8.74 10.23 -14.64
N HIS A 376 -9.39 11.32 -15.09
CA HIS A 376 -8.93 12.09 -16.24
C HIS A 376 -7.53 12.67 -16.03
N GLY A 377 -7.28 13.26 -14.86
CA GLY A 377 -5.97 13.81 -14.50
C GLY A 377 -4.85 12.78 -14.49
N LYS A 378 -5.13 11.62 -13.87
CA LYS A 378 -4.17 10.50 -13.79
C LYS A 378 -3.88 9.87 -15.16
N ALA A 379 -4.84 9.85 -16.09
CA ALA A 379 -4.66 9.34 -17.44
C ALA A 379 -3.92 10.32 -18.37
N ALA A 380 -4.01 11.62 -18.12
CA ALA A 380 -3.63 12.69 -19.08
C ALA A 380 -2.19 12.58 -19.61
N GLY A 381 -1.21 12.20 -18.76
CA GLY A 381 0.18 12.04 -19.18
C GLY A 381 0.34 10.96 -20.25
N VAL A 382 -0.17 9.75 -19.95
CA VAL A 382 -0.11 8.62 -20.89
C VAL A 382 -0.95 8.89 -22.14
N LEU A 383 -2.18 9.40 -21.98
CA LEU A 383 -3.06 9.72 -23.12
C LEU A 383 -2.44 10.78 -24.04
N GLY A 384 -1.72 11.76 -23.49
CA GLY A 384 -0.94 12.72 -24.28
C GLY A 384 0.23 12.06 -25.01
N ALA A 385 0.95 11.14 -24.36
CA ALA A 385 2.09 10.46 -24.96
C ALA A 385 1.69 9.53 -26.11
N ILE A 386 0.56 8.82 -25.99
CA ILE A 386 0.04 7.94 -27.03
C ILE A 386 -0.73 8.70 -28.14
N GLY A 387 -0.95 10.01 -27.98
CA GLY A 387 -1.66 10.83 -28.96
C GLY A 387 -3.19 10.77 -28.88
N ALA A 388 -3.76 10.23 -27.81
CA ALA A 388 -5.21 10.14 -27.60
C ALA A 388 -5.85 11.49 -27.27
N VAL A 389 -5.10 12.39 -26.64
CA VAL A 389 -5.49 13.77 -26.34
C VAL A 389 -4.42 14.74 -26.83
N ALA A 390 -4.83 15.96 -27.19
CA ALA A 390 -3.88 16.99 -27.55
C ALA A 390 -2.90 17.23 -26.38
N ARG A 391 -1.61 17.25 -26.68
CA ARG A 391 -0.62 17.70 -25.70
C ARG A 391 -0.81 19.19 -25.49
N ASP A 392 -1.06 19.62 -24.25
CA ASP A 392 -1.00 21.03 -23.91
C ASP A 392 0.45 21.50 -24.03
N THR A 393 0.78 22.08 -25.18
CA THR A 393 2.09 22.71 -25.42
C THR A 393 2.18 24.12 -24.81
N SER A 394 1.16 24.56 -24.08
CA SER A 394 1.07 25.88 -23.47
C SER A 394 2.09 26.17 -22.36
N ALA A 395 2.78 25.15 -21.86
CA ALA A 395 3.90 25.34 -20.93
C ALA A 395 5.23 25.70 -21.60
N SER A 396 5.30 25.69 -22.95
CA SER A 396 6.52 26.02 -23.74
C SER A 396 6.35 27.16 -24.74
N ALA A 397 5.18 27.82 -24.79
CA ALA A 397 4.96 28.98 -25.67
C ALA A 397 5.01 30.26 -24.84
N GLY A 398 6.20 30.83 -24.77
CA GLY A 398 6.61 32.22 -24.64
C GLY A 398 5.66 33.22 -23.98
N ASP A 399 5.88 33.45 -22.69
CA ASP A 399 5.80 34.82 -22.17
C ASP A 399 7.25 35.30 -22.03
N ASP A 400 7.65 36.29 -22.81
CA ASP A 400 9.00 36.89 -22.82
C ASP A 400 9.38 37.59 -21.48
N ASP A 401 8.50 37.54 -20.46
CA ASP A 401 8.69 38.07 -19.12
C ASP A 401 8.78 36.97 -18.02
N ALA A 402 8.89 35.68 -18.39
CA ALA A 402 9.12 34.63 -17.38
C ALA A 402 10.54 34.73 -16.81
N PRO A 403 10.73 34.59 -15.48
CA PRO A 403 12.04 34.60 -14.86
C PRO A 403 12.95 33.53 -15.50
N THR A 404 14.11 33.91 -15.97
CA THR A 404 15.11 33.07 -16.66
C THR A 404 15.86 32.14 -15.70
N GLY A 405 15.15 31.43 -14.81
CA GLY A 405 15.68 30.42 -13.91
C GLY A 405 14.88 29.11 -14.02
N PRO A 406 15.47 27.96 -13.63
CA PRO A 406 14.69 26.75 -13.48
C PRO A 406 13.50 27.03 -12.53
N PRO A 407 12.30 26.47 -12.78
CA PRO A 407 11.16 26.67 -11.90
C PRO A 407 11.57 26.33 -10.46
N ALA A 408 11.30 27.25 -9.53
CA ALA A 408 11.61 27.03 -8.12
C ALA A 408 10.92 25.72 -7.70
N ARG A 409 11.69 24.77 -7.21
CA ARG A 409 11.14 23.51 -6.66
C ARG A 409 10.34 23.86 -5.43
N LEU A 410 9.02 23.69 -5.50
CA LEU A 410 8.13 23.99 -4.37
C LEU A 410 8.53 23.21 -3.10
N ALA A 411 9.12 22.04 -3.27
CA ALA A 411 9.67 21.23 -2.17
C ALA A 411 10.80 21.93 -1.39
N GLU A 412 11.48 22.91 -1.97
CA GLU A 412 12.59 23.64 -1.35
C GLU A 412 12.12 24.93 -0.63
N ASP A 413 10.82 25.26 -0.74
CA ASP A 413 10.24 26.42 -0.07
C ASP A 413 10.13 26.18 1.45
N PRO A 414 10.60 27.09 2.31
CA PRO A 414 10.60 26.92 3.77
C PRO A 414 9.20 26.74 4.38
N ASP A 415 8.18 27.41 3.84
CA ASP A 415 6.81 27.30 4.34
C ASP A 415 6.21 25.93 3.99
N VAL A 416 6.45 25.45 2.78
CA VAL A 416 6.08 24.11 2.33
C VAL A 416 6.78 23.04 3.15
N ALA A 417 8.09 23.18 3.38
CA ALA A 417 8.86 22.26 4.22
C ALA A 417 8.34 22.22 5.66
N SER A 418 7.95 23.38 6.22
CA SER A 418 7.36 23.47 7.55
C SER A 418 5.99 22.78 7.63
N LEU A 419 5.12 22.96 6.64
CA LEU A 419 3.83 22.29 6.57
C LEU A 419 3.99 20.77 6.48
N LEU A 420 4.89 20.29 5.63
CA LEU A 420 5.20 18.87 5.52
C LEU A 420 5.69 18.30 6.87
N ALA A 421 6.68 18.95 7.49
CA ALA A 421 7.22 18.51 8.78
C ALA A 421 6.17 18.50 9.90
N SER A 422 5.21 19.44 9.88
CA SER A 422 4.15 19.52 10.89
C SER A 422 3.25 18.28 10.93
N ARG A 423 3.11 17.55 9.83
CA ARG A 423 2.33 16.30 9.75
C ARG A 423 2.88 15.23 10.68
N ASN A 424 4.22 15.16 10.85
CA ASN A 424 4.86 14.18 11.73
C ASN A 424 4.54 14.40 13.22
N SER A 425 4.12 15.60 13.63
CA SER A 425 3.76 15.89 15.02
C SER A 425 2.56 15.06 15.53
N ARG A 426 1.80 14.48 14.62
CA ARG A 426 0.65 13.61 14.90
C ARG A 426 1.01 12.13 14.94
N LEU A 427 2.18 11.75 14.45
CA LEU A 427 2.58 10.36 14.26
C LEU A 427 3.25 9.79 15.51
N ALA A 428 3.24 8.46 15.62
CA ALA A 428 3.88 7.71 16.68
C ALA A 428 5.41 7.74 16.52
N ASP A 429 6.12 8.25 17.54
CA ASP A 429 7.58 8.32 17.56
C ASP A 429 8.24 6.94 17.35
N PHE A 430 7.56 5.87 17.76
CA PHE A 430 8.01 4.49 17.59
C PHE A 430 8.37 4.19 16.13
N TRP A 431 7.52 4.59 15.17
CA TRP A 431 7.73 4.32 13.75
C TRP A 431 8.61 5.37 13.05
N LEU A 432 8.81 6.55 13.64
CA LEU A 432 9.67 7.59 13.10
C LEU A 432 11.15 7.36 13.44
N ASN A 433 11.44 6.54 14.45
CA ASN A 433 12.79 6.29 14.94
C ASN A 433 13.25 4.86 14.66
N PRO A 434 14.58 4.61 14.53
CA PRO A 434 15.09 3.26 14.41
C PRO A 434 14.69 2.39 15.60
N GLN A 435 14.20 1.18 15.33
CA GLN A 435 13.87 0.21 16.37
C GLN A 435 15.14 -0.50 16.83
N SER A 436 15.46 -0.41 18.10
CA SER A 436 16.48 -1.27 18.72
C SER A 436 15.80 -2.57 19.14
N GLY A 437 16.32 -3.73 18.77
CA GLY A 437 15.83 -5.01 19.24
C GLY A 437 15.86 -5.05 20.77
N GLY A 438 14.69 -4.91 21.39
CA GLY A 438 14.53 -4.78 22.83
C GLY A 438 14.65 -6.12 23.54
N THR A 439 15.84 -6.47 23.97
CA THR A 439 16.03 -7.55 24.95
C THR A 439 15.89 -7.08 26.40
N ASP A 440 15.88 -5.76 26.64
CA ASP A 440 15.97 -5.12 27.95
C ASP A 440 14.70 -4.32 28.34
N GLY A 441 13.57 -4.61 27.70
CA GLY A 441 12.29 -3.93 27.97
C GLY A 441 11.70 -4.32 29.35
N PRO A 442 10.63 -3.60 29.80
CA PRO A 442 10.02 -3.79 31.12
C PRO A 442 9.43 -5.19 31.32
N PHE A 443 9.16 -5.93 30.24
CA PHE A 443 8.62 -7.30 30.28
C PHE A 443 9.62 -8.35 29.79
N ALA A 444 10.92 -8.08 29.89
CA ALA A 444 11.97 -9.03 29.50
C ALA A 444 11.83 -10.37 30.24
N GLY A 445 11.90 -11.47 29.47
CA GLY A 445 11.77 -12.81 29.99
C GLY A 445 10.34 -13.35 30.03
N HIS A 446 9.31 -12.55 29.73
CA HIS A 446 7.93 -13.00 29.60
C HIS A 446 7.58 -13.37 28.15
N ARG A 447 6.65 -14.33 27.98
CA ARG A 447 6.19 -14.80 26.68
C ARG A 447 4.73 -14.41 26.45
N ALA A 448 4.45 -13.99 25.21
CA ALA A 448 3.09 -13.73 24.76
C ALA A 448 2.72 -14.60 23.55
N VAL A 449 1.52 -15.14 23.56
CA VAL A 449 0.87 -15.71 22.37
C VAL A 449 -0.13 -14.70 21.88
N MET A 450 -0.04 -14.33 20.58
CA MET A 450 -0.95 -13.41 19.94
C MET A 450 -1.79 -14.16 18.93
N VAL A 451 -3.11 -14.14 19.10
CA VAL A 451 -4.06 -14.73 18.16
C VAL A 451 -4.43 -13.68 17.12
N ASP A 452 -4.02 -13.95 15.87
CA ASP A 452 -4.31 -13.10 14.72
C ASP A 452 -5.72 -13.39 14.17
N ALA A 453 -6.56 -12.35 14.13
CA ALA A 453 -7.91 -12.41 13.57
C ALA A 453 -7.99 -11.82 12.16
N GLU A 454 -6.96 -12.05 11.34
CA GLU A 454 -6.87 -11.61 9.93
C GLU A 454 -6.73 -10.08 9.76
N ASP A 455 -6.01 -9.43 10.67
CA ASP A 455 -5.60 -8.03 10.50
C ASP A 455 -4.11 -7.88 10.74
N ARG A 456 -3.39 -7.42 9.74
CA ARG A 456 -1.92 -7.24 9.81
C ARG A 456 -1.46 -6.15 10.81
N PHE A 457 -2.35 -5.39 11.42
CA PHE A 457 -2.02 -4.63 12.63
C PHE A 457 -1.47 -5.54 13.74
N THR A 458 -1.82 -6.83 13.71
CA THR A 458 -1.23 -7.85 14.60
C THR A 458 0.30 -7.88 14.50
N THR A 459 0.89 -7.77 13.30
CA THR A 459 2.36 -7.77 13.13
C THR A 459 3.00 -6.50 13.68
N MET A 460 2.39 -5.33 13.47
CA MET A 460 2.85 -4.07 14.04
C MET A 460 2.81 -4.10 15.58
N LEU A 461 1.70 -4.58 16.15
CA LEU A 461 1.55 -4.73 17.59
C LEU A 461 2.60 -5.70 18.19
N ALA A 462 2.90 -6.79 17.48
CA ALA A 462 3.96 -7.72 17.90
C ALA A 462 5.34 -7.06 17.94
N HIS A 463 5.67 -6.15 17.03
CA HIS A 463 6.92 -5.38 17.08
C HIS A 463 6.98 -4.47 18.30
N GLN A 464 5.89 -3.79 18.65
CA GLN A 464 5.83 -2.98 19.87
C GLN A 464 5.96 -3.82 21.13
N LEU A 465 5.29 -4.97 21.21
CA LEU A 465 5.39 -5.89 22.35
C LEU A 465 6.80 -6.48 22.49
N ARG A 466 7.47 -6.81 21.38
CA ARG A 466 8.88 -7.24 21.38
C ARG A 466 9.81 -6.12 21.83
N HIS A 467 9.54 -4.88 21.43
CA HIS A 467 10.28 -3.70 21.93
C HIS A 467 10.13 -3.52 23.43
N LEU A 468 8.97 -3.85 24.00
CA LEU A 468 8.73 -3.88 25.44
C LEU A 468 9.37 -5.11 26.15
N GLY A 469 10.07 -5.98 25.43
CA GLY A 469 10.84 -7.12 25.96
C GLY A 469 10.11 -8.46 25.94
N LEU A 470 8.88 -8.53 25.45
CA LEU A 470 8.13 -9.79 25.35
C LEU A 470 8.66 -10.67 24.21
N ASP A 471 8.75 -11.98 24.46
CA ASP A 471 8.90 -12.98 23.39
C ASP A 471 7.51 -13.30 22.82
N VAL A 472 7.24 -12.86 21.58
CA VAL A 472 5.91 -12.89 20.97
C VAL A 472 5.84 -13.91 19.84
N THR A 473 4.93 -14.87 19.99
CA THR A 473 4.52 -15.80 18.92
C THR A 473 3.15 -15.38 18.38
N ILE A 474 3.02 -15.27 17.05
CA ILE A 474 1.74 -14.98 16.38
C ILE A 474 1.17 -16.30 15.86
N THR A 475 -0.09 -16.59 16.20
CA THR A 475 -0.81 -17.79 15.74
C THR A 475 -2.12 -17.35 15.07
N PRO A 476 -2.41 -17.78 13.84
CA PRO A 476 -3.70 -17.49 13.19
C PRO A 476 -4.87 -18.07 14.00
N TRP A 477 -6.01 -17.39 13.99
CA TRP A 477 -7.19 -17.76 14.79
C TRP A 477 -7.64 -19.23 14.59
N HIS A 478 -7.53 -19.76 13.37
CA HIS A 478 -7.91 -21.13 13.03
C HIS A 478 -6.89 -22.19 13.44
N ALA A 479 -5.64 -21.80 13.73
CA ALA A 479 -4.56 -22.68 14.15
C ALA A 479 -4.29 -22.64 15.67
N ALA A 480 -4.81 -21.60 16.36
CA ALA A 480 -4.61 -21.44 17.80
C ALA A 480 -5.29 -22.59 18.58
N THR A 481 -4.48 -23.37 19.29
CA THR A 481 -4.95 -24.50 20.10
C THR A 481 -5.44 -24.04 21.47
N ASP A 482 -6.36 -24.82 22.09
CA ASP A 482 -6.86 -24.50 23.41
C ASP A 482 -5.75 -24.57 24.49
N GLU A 483 -4.74 -25.41 24.29
CA GLU A 483 -3.56 -25.51 25.16
C GLU A 483 -2.73 -24.22 25.11
N GLU A 484 -2.46 -23.68 23.90
CA GLU A 484 -1.76 -22.41 23.73
C GLU A 484 -2.54 -21.25 24.34
N ILE A 485 -3.87 -21.20 24.09
CA ILE A 485 -4.75 -20.14 24.60
C ILE A 485 -4.76 -20.13 26.14
N VAL A 486 -4.91 -21.26 26.76
CA VAL A 486 -4.95 -21.37 28.25
C VAL A 486 -3.54 -21.30 28.83
N GLY A 487 -2.53 -21.87 28.16
CA GLY A 487 -1.15 -22.00 28.65
C GLY A 487 -0.30 -20.75 28.58
N ALA A 488 -0.59 -19.79 27.67
CA ALA A 488 0.19 -18.59 27.49
C ALA A 488 0.38 -17.79 28.80
N GLU A 489 1.55 -17.14 28.98
CA GLU A 489 1.75 -16.21 30.11
C GLU A 489 0.88 -14.96 29.91
N LEU A 490 0.98 -14.34 28.75
CA LEU A 490 0.06 -13.32 28.27
C LEU A 490 -0.60 -13.81 26.98
N LEU A 491 -1.93 -13.80 26.91
CA LEU A 491 -2.63 -13.93 25.65
C LEU A 491 -3.00 -12.56 25.13
N VAL A 492 -2.64 -12.29 23.87
CA VAL A 492 -3.07 -11.08 23.15
C VAL A 492 -4.08 -11.52 22.09
N CYS A 493 -5.32 -11.05 22.20
CA CYS A 493 -6.33 -11.23 21.17
C CYS A 493 -6.31 -10.03 20.25
N GLY A 494 -5.92 -10.27 18.98
CA GLY A 494 -5.64 -9.23 17.99
C GLY A 494 -6.88 -8.54 17.43
N PRO A 495 -6.67 -7.47 16.68
CA PRO A 495 -7.70 -6.85 15.85
C PRO A 495 -8.14 -7.76 14.71
N GLY A 496 -9.27 -7.44 14.08
CA GLY A 496 -9.79 -8.15 12.92
C GLY A 496 -10.98 -7.46 12.30
N PRO A 497 -11.28 -7.72 11.03
CA PRO A 497 -12.44 -7.16 10.36
C PRO A 497 -13.75 -7.87 10.75
N GLY A 498 -14.88 -7.22 10.43
CA GLY A 498 -16.23 -7.78 10.51
C GLY A 498 -17.05 -7.32 11.71
N ASP A 499 -18.32 -7.76 11.73
CA ASP A 499 -19.25 -7.47 12.83
C ASP A 499 -18.96 -8.37 14.03
N PRO A 500 -18.58 -7.81 15.19
CA PRO A 500 -18.28 -8.62 16.40
C PRO A 500 -19.47 -9.45 16.91
N ARG A 501 -20.70 -9.18 16.42
CA ARG A 501 -21.94 -9.88 16.79
C ARG A 501 -22.26 -11.06 15.85
N GLY A 502 -21.59 -11.15 14.69
CA GLY A 502 -21.87 -12.12 13.62
C GLY A 502 -21.36 -13.51 13.95
N LEU A 503 -22.16 -14.31 14.64
CA LEU A 503 -21.79 -15.68 15.06
C LEU A 503 -21.70 -16.68 13.89
N GLU A 504 -22.29 -16.37 12.75
CA GLU A 504 -22.19 -17.14 11.51
C GLU A 504 -20.80 -17.08 10.86
N ASN A 505 -20.01 -16.06 11.21
CA ASN A 505 -18.63 -15.94 10.77
C ASN A 505 -17.73 -16.82 11.67
N PRO A 506 -17.06 -17.86 11.11
CA PRO A 506 -16.29 -18.81 11.92
C PRO A 506 -15.13 -18.15 12.68
N ARG A 507 -14.51 -17.09 12.13
CA ARG A 507 -13.47 -16.32 12.82
C ARG A 507 -14.03 -15.61 14.04
N ILE A 508 -15.15 -14.90 13.90
CA ILE A 508 -15.80 -14.20 15.03
C ILE A 508 -16.21 -15.20 16.11
N ALA A 509 -16.83 -16.32 15.72
CA ALA A 509 -17.20 -17.39 16.66
C ALA A 509 -15.97 -17.91 17.43
N ARG A 510 -14.87 -18.21 16.71
CA ARG A 510 -13.64 -18.69 17.35
C ARG A 510 -13.00 -17.66 18.28
N MET A 511 -12.93 -16.39 17.86
CA MET A 511 -12.37 -15.33 18.72
C MET A 511 -13.19 -15.13 20.00
N ARG A 512 -14.51 -15.30 19.95
CA ARG A 512 -15.36 -15.31 21.15
C ARG A 512 -15.04 -16.48 22.09
N GLU A 513 -14.84 -17.68 21.53
CA GLU A 513 -14.39 -18.85 22.31
C GLU A 513 -13.03 -18.60 22.97
N VAL A 514 -12.06 -18.05 22.21
CA VAL A 514 -10.71 -17.72 22.70
C VAL A 514 -10.78 -16.75 23.89
N VAL A 515 -11.52 -15.66 23.75
CA VAL A 515 -11.71 -14.68 24.84
C VAL A 515 -12.40 -15.33 26.05
N ALA A 516 -13.46 -16.12 25.84
CA ALA A 516 -14.19 -16.79 26.91
C ALA A 516 -13.31 -17.78 27.66
N MET A 517 -12.56 -18.65 26.95
CA MET A 517 -11.64 -19.62 27.57
C MET A 517 -10.54 -18.91 28.37
N ARG A 518 -9.96 -17.87 27.81
CA ARG A 518 -8.91 -17.12 28.50
C ARG A 518 -9.41 -16.44 29.75
N ARG A 519 -10.57 -15.81 29.69
CA ARG A 519 -11.24 -15.22 30.85
C ARG A 519 -11.54 -16.27 31.95
N ALA A 520 -12.08 -17.42 31.55
CA ALA A 520 -12.37 -18.51 32.50
C ALA A 520 -11.10 -19.06 33.17
N SER A 521 -9.94 -18.96 32.53
CA SER A 521 -8.67 -19.41 33.11
C SER A 521 -8.11 -18.45 34.18
N GLY A 522 -8.61 -17.22 34.27
CA GLY A 522 -8.10 -16.18 35.18
C GLY A 522 -6.68 -15.69 34.86
N ARG A 523 -6.13 -16.03 33.69
CA ARG A 523 -4.76 -15.66 33.27
C ARG A 523 -4.73 -14.38 32.44
N PRO A 524 -3.57 -13.69 32.36
CA PRO A 524 -3.42 -12.39 31.68
C PRO A 524 -3.92 -12.35 30.24
N LEU A 525 -4.84 -11.42 29.94
CA LEU A 525 -5.44 -11.17 28.63
C LEU A 525 -5.28 -9.69 28.24
N LEU A 526 -4.77 -9.44 27.04
CA LEU A 526 -4.89 -8.14 26.36
C LEU A 526 -5.77 -8.31 25.11
N ALA A 527 -6.83 -7.50 24.97
CA ALA A 527 -7.72 -7.54 23.81
C ALA A 527 -7.76 -6.20 23.08
N VAL A 528 -7.60 -6.23 21.74
CA VAL A 528 -7.48 -5.02 20.91
C VAL A 528 -8.55 -4.98 19.83
N CYS A 529 -9.17 -3.84 19.65
CA CYS A 529 -10.17 -3.52 18.62
C CYS A 529 -11.33 -4.53 18.58
N LEU A 530 -11.41 -5.43 17.58
CA LEU A 530 -12.43 -6.48 17.49
C LEU A 530 -12.53 -7.29 18.79
N SER A 531 -11.38 -7.70 19.32
CA SER A 531 -11.34 -8.52 20.54
C SER A 531 -11.71 -7.72 21.79
N HIS A 532 -11.48 -6.40 21.83
CA HIS A 532 -12.02 -5.52 22.87
C HIS A 532 -13.56 -5.51 22.84
N GLN A 533 -14.16 -5.40 21.64
CA GLN A 533 -15.62 -5.44 21.48
C GLN A 533 -16.19 -6.80 21.93
N ILE A 534 -15.55 -7.90 21.55
CA ILE A 534 -15.93 -9.24 21.99
C ILE A 534 -15.83 -9.37 23.51
N LEU A 535 -14.78 -8.85 24.14
CA LEU A 535 -14.63 -8.84 25.59
C LEU A 535 -15.72 -7.99 26.25
N ALA A 536 -16.01 -6.80 25.72
CA ALA A 536 -17.06 -5.91 26.23
C ALA A 536 -18.44 -6.60 26.20
N ASP A 537 -18.79 -7.25 25.09
CA ASP A 537 -20.04 -8.01 24.96
C ASP A 537 -20.12 -9.18 25.98
N SER A 538 -18.99 -9.86 26.22
CA SER A 538 -18.92 -10.94 27.24
C SER A 538 -19.14 -10.44 28.69
N LEU A 539 -18.95 -9.15 28.92
CA LEU A 539 -19.22 -8.47 30.19
C LEU A 539 -20.64 -7.85 30.25
N GLY A 540 -21.45 -8.08 29.21
CA GLY A 540 -22.81 -7.56 29.09
C GLY A 540 -22.90 -6.09 28.66
N ILE A 541 -21.84 -5.54 28.06
CA ILE A 541 -21.83 -4.20 27.48
C ILE A 541 -22.38 -4.27 26.06
N GLU A 542 -23.34 -3.40 25.75
CA GLU A 542 -24.00 -3.37 24.44
C GLU A 542 -23.03 -2.94 23.32
N LEU A 543 -23.07 -3.65 22.19
CA LEU A 543 -22.37 -3.28 20.97
C LEU A 543 -23.29 -2.61 19.97
N ALA A 544 -22.92 -1.42 19.52
CA ALA A 544 -23.68 -0.65 18.55
C ALA A 544 -22.78 -0.20 17.38
N PRO A 545 -23.34 -0.07 16.16
CA PRO A 545 -22.62 0.59 15.08
C PRO A 545 -22.44 2.07 15.41
N LEU A 546 -21.29 2.61 15.06
CA LEU A 546 -21.05 4.05 15.11
C LEU A 546 -21.91 4.77 14.07
N ALA A 547 -22.43 5.95 14.40
CA ALA A 547 -23.15 6.80 13.44
C ALA A 547 -22.27 7.19 12.23
N ARG A 548 -20.96 7.27 12.46
CA ARG A 548 -19.92 7.43 11.44
C ARG A 548 -18.74 6.52 11.81
N PRO A 549 -18.39 5.55 10.96
CA PRO A 549 -17.23 4.72 11.18
C PRO A 549 -15.95 5.55 11.35
N HIS A 550 -15.11 5.13 12.28
CA HIS A 550 -13.76 5.66 12.40
C HIS A 550 -12.85 4.83 11.48
N GLN A 551 -12.25 5.49 10.50
CA GLN A 551 -11.30 4.86 9.59
C GLN A 551 -10.11 5.81 9.43
N GLY A 552 -8.97 5.44 10.03
CA GLY A 552 -7.78 6.29 10.04
C GLY A 552 -7.98 7.61 10.81
N VAL A 553 -8.73 7.60 11.90
CA VAL A 553 -9.04 8.78 12.71
C VAL A 553 -8.20 8.79 13.98
N GLN A 554 -7.45 9.86 14.21
CA GLN A 554 -6.79 10.08 15.48
C GLN A 554 -7.73 10.80 16.46
N LEU A 555 -8.00 10.16 17.59
CA LEU A 555 -8.78 10.75 18.68
C LEU A 555 -7.90 10.99 19.92
N ARG A 556 -8.17 12.07 20.62
CA ARG A 556 -7.63 12.30 21.96
C ARG A 556 -8.61 11.75 22.97
N VAL A 557 -8.27 10.66 23.61
CA VAL A 557 -9.12 9.92 24.55
C VAL A 557 -8.49 9.90 25.95
N ASP A 558 -9.31 9.77 26.96
CA ASP A 558 -8.84 9.47 28.32
C ASP A 558 -8.80 7.94 28.48
N ILE A 559 -7.69 7.39 28.92
CA ILE A 559 -7.54 5.98 29.22
C ILE A 559 -7.20 5.85 30.73
N PHE A 560 -8.25 5.68 31.55
CA PHE A 560 -8.15 5.57 33.00
C PHE A 560 -7.40 6.75 33.66
N GLY A 561 -7.80 7.97 33.34
CA GLY A 561 -7.24 9.22 33.89
C GLY A 561 -6.01 9.75 33.17
N GLU A 562 -5.55 9.08 32.12
CA GLU A 562 -4.43 9.56 31.30
C GLU A 562 -4.87 9.88 29.87
N PRO A 563 -4.68 11.12 29.42
CA PRO A 563 -5.00 11.50 28.04
C PRO A 563 -3.99 10.84 27.07
N ALA A 564 -4.52 10.28 25.97
CA ALA A 564 -3.74 9.64 24.92
C ALA A 564 -4.30 9.98 23.54
N SER A 565 -3.41 10.21 22.58
CA SER A 565 -3.76 10.35 21.15
C SER A 565 -3.60 8.99 20.49
N ILE A 566 -4.71 8.40 20.05
CA ILE A 566 -4.78 7.01 19.55
C ILE A 566 -5.48 7.00 18.20
N GLY A 567 -5.05 6.12 17.30
CA GLY A 567 -5.66 5.84 16.00
C GLY A 567 -6.82 4.86 16.11
N PHE A 568 -7.92 5.13 15.38
CA PHE A 568 -9.12 4.30 15.39
C PHE A 568 -9.47 3.83 13.97
N TYR A 569 -9.82 2.54 13.86
CA TYR A 569 -10.27 1.85 12.65
C TYR A 569 -11.44 0.94 12.99
N ASN A 570 -12.58 1.52 13.42
CA ASN A 570 -13.72 0.74 13.88
C ASN A 570 -15.05 1.26 13.35
N THR A 571 -15.95 0.32 13.05
CA THR A 571 -17.34 0.57 12.67
C THR A 571 -18.30 0.37 13.83
N PHE A 572 -17.94 -0.53 14.76
CA PHE A 572 -18.70 -0.84 15.96
C PHE A 572 -17.97 -0.32 17.20
N THR A 573 -18.72 -0.03 18.24
CA THR A 573 -18.20 0.31 19.56
C THR A 573 -19.06 -0.29 20.66
N ALA A 574 -18.44 -0.59 21.78
CA ALA A 574 -19.17 -0.88 23.01
C ALA A 574 -19.67 0.41 23.63
N THR A 575 -20.89 0.43 24.18
CA THR A 575 -21.51 1.63 24.74
C THR A 575 -22.03 1.39 26.15
N VAL A 576 -21.84 2.40 27.01
CA VAL A 576 -22.34 2.42 28.38
C VAL A 576 -23.10 3.72 28.64
N PRO A 577 -24.02 3.79 29.60
CA PRO A 577 -24.62 5.04 30.03
C PRO A 577 -23.56 6.06 30.46
N ALA A 578 -23.79 7.32 30.14
CA ALA A 578 -22.87 8.42 30.48
C ALA A 578 -22.49 8.41 31.96
N GLY A 579 -21.21 8.58 32.27
CA GLY A 579 -20.68 8.56 33.63
C GLY A 579 -20.46 7.17 34.25
N THR A 580 -20.66 6.10 33.48
CA THR A 580 -20.36 4.74 33.93
C THR A 580 -18.84 4.53 33.99
N SER A 581 -18.31 4.31 35.18
CA SER A 581 -16.88 4.02 35.41
C SER A 581 -16.62 2.54 35.75
N ARG A 582 -17.65 1.72 35.97
CA ARG A 582 -17.53 0.32 36.32
C ARG A 582 -18.72 -0.53 35.87
N ILE A 583 -18.46 -1.74 35.40
CA ILE A 583 -19.46 -2.78 35.10
C ILE A 583 -18.95 -4.11 35.68
N GLY A 584 -19.65 -4.66 36.69
CA GLY A 584 -19.19 -5.83 37.36
C GLY A 584 -17.79 -5.65 37.95
N GLU A 585 -16.87 -6.52 37.54
CA GLU A 585 -15.45 -6.47 37.92
C GLU A 585 -14.61 -5.52 37.04
N ALA A 586 -15.16 -5.10 35.89
CA ALA A 586 -14.44 -4.27 34.93
C ALA A 586 -14.54 -2.78 35.29
N GLU A 587 -13.42 -2.08 35.32
CA GLU A 587 -13.33 -0.63 35.26
C GLU A 587 -13.43 -0.20 33.79
N VAL A 588 -14.18 0.88 33.54
CA VAL A 588 -14.53 1.34 32.20
C VAL A 588 -13.97 2.73 31.98
N SER A 589 -13.22 2.88 30.90
CA SER A 589 -12.88 4.20 30.35
C SER A 589 -13.72 4.42 29.10
N ALA A 590 -14.57 5.45 29.11
CA ALA A 590 -15.54 5.75 28.06
C ALA A 590 -15.63 7.24 27.79
N ASP A 591 -16.11 7.57 26.61
CA ASP A 591 -16.45 8.95 26.25
C ASP A 591 -17.57 9.48 27.18
N PRO A 592 -17.37 10.63 27.79
CA PRO A 592 -18.34 11.17 28.76
C PRO A 592 -19.68 11.59 28.15
N GLU A 593 -19.72 11.89 26.85
CA GLU A 593 -20.92 12.35 26.16
C GLU A 593 -21.66 11.22 25.44
N SER A 594 -20.94 10.43 24.65
CA SER A 594 -21.52 9.34 23.83
C SER A 594 -21.61 8.02 24.58
N GLY A 595 -20.83 7.81 25.64
CA GLY A 595 -20.70 6.53 26.33
C GLY A 595 -19.90 5.49 25.55
N ALA A 596 -19.22 5.85 24.46
CA ALA A 596 -18.37 4.93 23.70
C ALA A 596 -17.19 4.47 24.56
N VAL A 597 -17.02 3.16 24.69
CA VAL A 597 -15.99 2.55 25.54
C VAL A 597 -14.66 2.51 24.81
N TYR A 598 -13.66 3.18 25.37
CA TYR A 598 -12.30 3.24 24.83
C TYR A 598 -11.40 2.12 25.37
N ALA A 599 -11.58 1.78 26.65
CA ALA A 599 -10.77 0.74 27.30
C ALA A 599 -11.52 0.09 28.46
N LEU A 600 -11.16 -1.16 28.74
CA LEU A 600 -11.61 -1.94 29.89
C LEU A 600 -10.41 -2.52 30.62
N ARG A 601 -10.45 -2.58 31.96
CA ARG A 601 -9.47 -3.31 32.76
C ARG A 601 -10.15 -3.98 33.95
N GLY A 602 -9.57 -5.08 34.41
CA GLY A 602 -10.04 -5.83 35.55
C GLY A 602 -9.06 -6.93 35.95
N PRO A 603 -9.42 -7.80 36.89
CA PRO A 603 -8.53 -8.87 37.33
C PRO A 603 -8.08 -9.76 36.19
N GLY A 604 -6.77 -9.68 35.82
CA GLY A 604 -6.15 -10.49 34.80
C GLY A 604 -6.53 -10.09 33.36
N PHE A 605 -7.10 -8.90 33.11
CA PHE A 605 -7.33 -8.44 31.75
C PHE A 605 -7.23 -6.93 31.59
N ALA A 606 -6.83 -6.53 30.38
CA ALA A 606 -6.95 -5.17 29.87
C ALA A 606 -7.39 -5.20 28.40
N SER A 607 -8.04 -4.15 27.94
CA SER A 607 -8.42 -4.03 26.53
C SER A 607 -8.51 -2.60 26.06
N VAL A 608 -8.45 -2.39 24.74
CA VAL A 608 -8.53 -1.08 24.11
C VAL A 608 -9.24 -1.16 22.75
N GLN A 609 -10.10 -0.17 22.45
CA GLN A 609 -10.79 -0.09 21.16
C GLN A 609 -9.88 0.40 20.04
N GLY A 610 -9.00 1.36 20.32
CA GLY A 610 -8.09 1.92 19.33
C GLY A 610 -6.89 1.03 19.04
N HIS A 611 -6.20 1.34 17.95
CA HIS A 611 -5.00 0.65 17.49
C HIS A 611 -3.75 1.35 18.03
N LEU A 612 -3.19 0.84 19.13
CA LEU A 612 -2.01 1.42 19.79
C LEU A 612 -0.77 1.37 18.90
N GLU A 613 -0.74 0.43 17.98
CA GLU A 613 0.32 0.15 17.03
C GLU A 613 0.28 1.03 15.78
N SER A 614 -0.86 1.67 15.46
CA SER A 614 -1.00 2.56 14.31
C SER A 614 -0.04 3.73 14.37
N ILE A 615 0.40 4.22 13.20
CA ILE A 615 1.19 5.47 13.10
C ILE A 615 0.45 6.67 13.72
N LEU A 616 -0.87 6.63 13.76
CA LEU A 616 -1.72 7.68 14.37
C LEU A 616 -1.76 7.60 15.90
N SER A 617 -1.18 6.57 16.51
CA SER A 617 -1.16 6.40 17.97
C SER A 617 0.11 6.99 18.57
N ARG A 618 0.16 8.34 18.61
CA ARG A 618 1.32 9.05 19.15
C ARG A 618 1.69 8.60 20.57
N ASP A 619 0.69 8.33 21.41
CA ASP A 619 0.85 7.85 22.78
C ASP A 619 0.69 6.30 22.88
N GLY A 620 0.71 5.59 21.74
CA GLY A 620 0.38 4.17 21.63
C GLY A 620 1.29 3.26 22.45
N LEU A 621 2.62 3.38 22.28
CA LEU A 621 3.58 2.52 22.98
C LEU A 621 3.47 2.65 24.51
N ARG A 622 3.39 3.88 25.03
CA ARG A 622 3.23 4.15 26.48
C ARG A 622 1.93 3.57 27.01
N THR A 623 0.84 3.70 26.25
CA THR A 623 -0.47 3.14 26.62
C THR A 623 -0.43 1.63 26.59
N LEU A 624 0.24 1.01 25.60
CA LEU A 624 0.42 -0.44 25.50
C LEU A 624 1.19 -0.99 26.69
N GLU A 625 2.32 -0.37 27.05
CA GLU A 625 3.12 -0.78 28.22
C GLU A 625 2.27 -0.82 29.48
N ARG A 626 1.46 0.21 29.73
CA ARG A 626 0.58 0.29 30.89
C ARG A 626 -0.52 -0.79 30.86
N LEU A 627 -1.19 -1.00 29.73
CA LEU A 627 -2.24 -2.01 29.62
C LEU A 627 -1.69 -3.44 29.75
N VAL A 628 -0.48 -3.70 29.26
CA VAL A 628 0.21 -4.98 29.48
C VAL A 628 0.52 -5.18 30.97
N ALA A 629 1.03 -4.16 31.66
CA ALA A 629 1.28 -4.22 33.09
C ALA A 629 -0.01 -4.48 33.89
N GLU A 630 -1.13 -3.85 33.53
CA GLU A 630 -2.44 -4.07 34.14
C GLU A 630 -2.99 -5.49 33.89
N ALA A 631 -2.78 -6.03 32.66
CA ALA A 631 -3.16 -7.41 32.38
C ALA A 631 -2.38 -8.43 33.23
N PHE A 632 -1.10 -8.16 33.51
CA PHE A 632 -0.27 -8.98 34.41
C PHE A 632 -0.60 -8.79 35.90
N ALA A 633 -1.22 -7.66 36.27
CA ALA A 633 -1.62 -7.42 37.68
C ALA A 633 -2.80 -8.30 38.08
N VAL A 634 -2.52 -9.60 38.24
CA VAL A 634 -3.47 -10.53 38.81
C VAL A 634 -3.55 -10.24 40.30
N THR A 635 -4.69 -9.79 40.80
CA THR A 635 -4.91 -9.69 42.26
C THR A 635 -4.76 -11.11 42.85
N PRO A 636 -3.81 -11.34 43.79
CA PRO A 636 -3.74 -12.64 44.45
C PRO A 636 -5.10 -12.94 45.12
N ALA A 637 -5.63 -14.13 44.85
CA ALA A 637 -6.86 -14.64 45.47
C ALA A 637 -6.70 -14.78 46.97
#